data_4336b880e5c71fcee91cfcdf5fab0a00
#
_entry.id   4336b880e5c71fcee91cfcdf5fab0a00
#
_cell.length_a   1.000
_cell.length_b   1.000
_cell.length_c   1.000
_cell.angle_alpha   90.00
_cell.angle_beta   90.00
_cell.angle_gamma   90.00
#
_symmetry.space_group_name_H-M   'P 1'
#
loop_
_entity.id
_entity.type
_entity.pdbx_description
1 polymer ?
#
loop_
_entity_poly.entity_id
_entity_poly.type
_entity_poly.pdbx_seq_one_letter_code
_entity_poly.pdbx_strand_id
1 'polypeptide(L)'
;MDESKELQGLYTIFRATIYISLLLEFFMYALDPSSLDFLGGLITNIHSRLQLLSVYQFLPYSKMVTVMLVIITCIGTKNKKQLEFDARKMVFWPITLGLLFVILSVFIYNWDWHSRIWLFKANVWVYILFSLIGVVAIHVALDNVAKYFRNGLMKDRFNLENESFEQPQDLVENKFSVNIPMRYYYGGKFRHGWINIINPFRGTWVVGTPGSGKTFSVIEPYIRQHSAKGFAMVVYDYKFPTLATKLFYHYKTNQKKGLTPKGCKFNIINFVNVEYSRRVNPIQQKYIANLAAAQETAETLIESLQKGQKGSGGGSDQFFQTSATNFLAACIYFFVNYGKKPYDENGNELEAEYAPVAGTPHQRLTGKVFAKGHKDDNNFVVEPAYWKGQYSDMPHVLSFLNHSYEEIFEVLITDPEVSPLLGPFKTAYENGAMEQLEGMIGTLRVQTSRLATKEAYWVFSGDDFDLKVSDPKNPSYLLIANDPEMESIIGALNALILNRLVTRVNSGQGKNVPVSIIVDELPTLYFHKIDRLIGTARSNKVAVTLGFQELPQLEADYGKVGMQKIITTVGNVVSGSARAKETLEWLSGDIFGKVVQMKKGITIDRDKTSINLNENLDSLVPASKISDMASGWLCGQTARDFTVTKTGRKGSMDIQKAEEFKTTKFFCKTNFDMEEIKKEEASYDNYPLPKFYNFGTSDAKERTLYKNFNRIDKEVNEMITRIQKEFPKQIKKASKK
;
A
#
# COMPACT_ATOMS: atom_id res chain seq x y z
N MET A 1 15.98 45.08 -14.70
CA MET A 1 16.54 45.06 -13.34
C MET A 1 16.42 46.40 -12.63
N ASP A 2 16.33 47.50 -13.34
CA ASP A 2 16.21 48.88 -12.78
C ASP A 2 14.79 49.26 -12.33
N GLU A 3 13.72 48.83 -13.04
CA GLU A 3 12.33 49.08 -12.62
C GLU A 3 12.01 48.53 -11.23
N SER A 4 12.66 47.44 -10.81
CA SER A 4 12.42 46.88 -9.48
C SER A 4 13.01 47.71 -8.35
N LYS A 5 14.09 48.50 -8.62
CA LYS A 5 14.74 49.37 -7.65
C LYS A 5 14.00 50.69 -7.51
N GLU A 6 13.54 51.27 -8.63
CA GLU A 6 12.73 52.48 -8.60
C GLU A 6 11.39 52.30 -7.87
N LEU A 7 10.70 51.18 -8.12
CA LEU A 7 9.49 50.82 -7.38
C LEU A 7 9.74 50.59 -5.89
N GLN A 8 10.89 50.00 -5.51
CA GLN A 8 11.25 49.89 -4.08
C GLN A 8 11.47 51.21 -3.41
N GLY A 9 12.10 52.18 -4.11
CA GLY A 9 12.29 53.57 -3.64
C GLY A 9 10.94 54.24 -3.38
N LEU A 10 10.01 54.17 -4.32
CA LEU A 10 8.66 54.69 -4.20
C LEU A 10 7.90 54.11 -2.99
N TYR A 11 8.00 52.81 -2.76
CA TYR A 11 7.34 52.17 -1.60
C TYR A 11 7.92 52.62 -0.26
N THR A 12 9.22 52.87 -0.20
CA THR A 12 9.87 53.39 1.00
C THR A 12 9.34 54.80 1.31
N ILE A 13 9.19 55.62 0.27
CA ILE A 13 8.61 56.96 0.38
C ILE A 13 7.14 56.90 0.86
N PHE A 14 6.30 56.05 0.26
CA PHE A 14 4.92 55.87 0.69
C PHE A 14 4.79 55.37 2.13
N ARG A 15 5.66 54.48 2.60
CA ARG A 15 5.70 54.07 4.00
C ARG A 15 6.09 55.22 4.92
N ALA A 16 7.06 56.06 4.50
CA ALA A 16 7.46 57.23 5.26
C ALA A 16 6.32 58.24 5.42
N THR A 17 5.42 58.41 4.43
CA THR A 17 4.27 59.32 4.53
C THR A 17 3.30 58.95 5.66
N ILE A 18 3.15 57.68 6.01
CA ILE A 18 2.33 57.24 7.15
C ILE A 18 2.90 57.80 8.45
N TYR A 19 4.17 57.64 8.68
CA TYR A 19 4.83 58.09 9.91
C TYR A 19 4.98 59.59 9.93
N ILE A 20 5.16 60.25 8.77
CA ILE A 20 5.14 61.71 8.65
C ILE A 20 3.74 62.25 9.00
N SER A 21 2.67 61.61 8.50
CA SER A 21 1.30 62.00 8.85
C SER A 21 1.04 61.88 10.36
N LEU A 22 1.52 60.80 10.98
CA LEU A 22 1.42 60.57 12.42
C LEU A 22 2.25 61.61 13.23
N LEU A 23 3.44 61.95 12.76
CA LEU A 23 4.29 62.99 13.35
C LEU A 23 3.65 64.39 13.26
N LEU A 24 3.03 64.73 12.12
CA LEU A 24 2.28 65.96 11.94
C LEU A 24 1.06 66.00 12.86
N GLU A 25 0.38 64.90 13.03
CA GLU A 25 -0.73 64.79 13.97
C GLU A 25 -0.27 65.03 15.41
N PHE A 26 0.85 64.38 15.84
CA PHE A 26 1.40 64.68 17.17
C PHE A 26 1.86 66.10 17.33
N PHE A 27 2.43 66.71 16.30
CA PHE A 27 2.79 68.10 16.28
C PHE A 27 1.55 68.99 16.50
N MET A 28 0.43 68.69 15.87
CA MET A 28 -0.82 69.48 15.96
C MET A 28 -1.53 69.31 17.29
N TYR A 29 -1.57 68.13 17.87
CA TYR A 29 -2.41 67.85 19.03
C TYR A 29 -1.65 67.63 20.35
N ALA A 30 -0.36 67.28 20.29
CA ALA A 30 0.43 67.05 21.48
C ALA A 30 1.26 68.26 21.90
N LEU A 31 1.69 69.10 20.94
CA LEU A 31 2.55 70.21 21.16
C LEU A 31 1.70 71.50 21.47
N ASP A 32 2.03 72.15 22.56
CA ASP A 32 1.48 73.51 22.86
C ASP A 32 2.44 74.52 22.20
N PRO A 33 1.98 75.25 21.14
CA PRO A 33 2.83 76.15 20.39
C PRO A 33 3.47 77.23 21.26
N SER A 34 2.80 77.68 22.35
CA SER A 34 3.29 78.65 23.28
C SER A 34 4.49 78.21 24.10
N SER A 35 4.69 76.91 24.27
CA SER A 35 5.83 76.32 25.02
C SER A 35 7.13 76.38 24.27
N LEU A 36 7.14 76.68 22.97
CA LEU A 36 8.29 76.70 22.06
C LEU A 36 8.57 78.08 21.46
N ASP A 37 8.13 79.14 22.06
CA ASP A 37 8.27 80.55 21.59
C ASP A 37 9.71 81.01 21.44
N PHE A 38 10.69 80.26 21.97
CA PHE A 38 12.10 80.57 21.81
C PHE A 38 12.60 80.43 20.33
N LEU A 39 11.84 79.80 19.45
CA LEU A 39 12.12 79.62 18.01
C LEU A 39 11.49 80.78 17.16
N GLY A 40 11.16 81.95 17.75
CA GLY A 40 10.79 83.19 17.05
C GLY A 40 9.45 83.17 16.34
N GLY A 41 8.44 82.52 16.90
CA GLY A 41 7.09 82.45 16.33
C GLY A 41 6.90 81.65 15.05
N LEU A 42 7.93 80.98 14.58
CA LEU A 42 7.89 80.17 13.33
C LEU A 42 6.99 78.95 13.51
N ILE A 43 7.07 78.31 14.69
CA ILE A 43 6.25 77.10 15.04
C ILE A 43 4.78 77.49 15.17
N THR A 44 4.47 78.59 15.83
CA THR A 44 3.12 79.11 15.96
C THR A 44 2.49 79.47 14.61
N ASN A 45 3.26 80.03 13.68
CA ASN A 45 2.81 80.33 12.33
C ASN A 45 2.55 79.07 11.50
N ILE A 46 3.39 78.02 11.63
CA ILE A 46 3.17 76.74 10.97
C ILE A 46 1.97 75.98 11.55
N HIS A 47 1.84 75.98 12.87
CA HIS A 47 0.71 75.38 13.58
C HIS A 47 -0.64 76.04 13.19
N SER A 48 -0.72 77.37 13.19
CA SER A 48 -1.94 78.10 12.81
C SER A 48 -2.33 77.88 11.34
N ARG A 49 -1.36 77.77 10.41
CA ARG A 49 -1.62 77.46 9.00
C ARG A 49 -2.10 76.05 8.81
N LEU A 50 -1.52 75.08 9.49
CA LEU A 50 -1.93 73.67 9.44
C LEU A 50 -3.31 73.47 10.07
N GLN A 51 -3.67 74.23 11.08
CA GLN A 51 -4.99 74.19 11.73
C GLN A 51 -6.13 74.62 10.79
N LEU A 52 -5.84 75.41 9.74
CA LEU A 52 -6.79 75.74 8.70
C LEU A 52 -7.19 74.58 7.81
N LEU A 53 -6.34 73.49 7.77
CA LEU A 53 -6.67 72.32 7.02
C LEU A 53 -7.77 71.52 7.73
N SER A 54 -8.82 71.13 7.02
CA SER A 54 -9.96 70.36 7.57
C SER A 54 -9.56 69.06 8.26
N VAL A 55 -8.45 68.50 7.88
CA VAL A 55 -7.87 67.25 8.47
C VAL A 55 -7.46 67.47 9.94
N TYR A 56 -6.97 68.68 10.31
CA TYR A 56 -6.43 68.92 11.64
C TYR A 56 -7.37 69.74 12.49
N GLN A 57 -8.59 70.06 12.01
CA GLN A 57 -9.63 70.78 12.80
C GLN A 57 -10.26 69.87 13.87
N PHE A 58 -10.30 68.57 13.62
CA PHE A 58 -10.89 67.60 14.51
C PHE A 58 -10.10 66.32 14.55
N LEU A 59 -9.63 65.86 15.73
CA LEU A 59 -8.75 64.74 15.92
C LEU A 59 -9.22 63.45 15.22
N PRO A 60 -10.50 63.02 15.25
CA PRO A 60 -10.97 61.86 14.51
C PRO A 60 -10.73 61.93 13.01
N TYR A 61 -10.79 63.08 12.38
CA TYR A 61 -10.51 63.23 10.94
C TYR A 61 -9.04 62.96 10.62
N SER A 62 -8.12 63.46 11.45
CA SER A 62 -6.68 63.15 11.33
C SER A 62 -6.43 61.67 11.45
N LYS A 63 -7.08 60.98 12.40
CA LYS A 63 -6.98 59.52 12.55
C LYS A 63 -7.50 58.73 11.34
N MET A 64 -8.65 59.15 10.79
CA MET A 64 -9.21 58.54 9.57
C MET A 64 -8.27 58.69 8.38
N VAL A 65 -7.66 59.86 8.20
CA VAL A 65 -6.69 60.10 7.12
C VAL A 65 -5.45 59.26 7.30
N THR A 66 -4.91 59.15 8.51
CA THR A 66 -3.75 58.27 8.80
C THR A 66 -4.08 56.78 8.52
N VAL A 67 -5.24 56.31 8.97
CA VAL A 67 -5.64 54.90 8.66
C VAL A 67 -5.88 54.72 7.16
N MET A 68 -6.47 55.69 6.46
CA MET A 68 -6.65 55.62 5.00
C MET A 68 -5.33 55.58 4.25
N LEU A 69 -4.34 56.37 4.69
CA LEU A 69 -2.97 56.32 4.15
C LEU A 69 -2.34 54.93 4.36
N VAL A 70 -2.54 54.29 5.51
CA VAL A 70 -2.06 52.95 5.77
C VAL A 70 -2.70 51.94 4.78
N ILE A 71 -4.01 52.06 4.55
CA ILE A 71 -4.71 51.19 3.58
C ILE A 71 -4.15 51.36 2.16
N ILE A 72 -4.03 52.62 1.71
CA ILE A 72 -3.53 52.92 0.35
C ILE A 72 -2.10 52.45 0.15
N THR A 73 -1.23 52.68 1.11
CA THR A 73 0.19 52.29 1.01
C THR A 73 0.39 50.79 1.07
N CYS A 74 -0.43 50.05 1.80
CA CYS A 74 -0.33 48.57 1.89
C CYS A 74 -0.79 47.84 0.62
N ILE A 75 -1.66 48.43 -0.21
CA ILE A 75 -2.12 47.81 -1.48
C ILE A 75 -1.00 47.63 -2.48
N GLY A 76 0.09 48.39 -2.38
CA GLY A 76 1.21 48.45 -3.33
C GLY A 76 2.45 47.63 -3.01
N THR A 77 2.60 47.05 -1.82
CA THR A 77 3.91 46.53 -1.38
C THR A 77 4.33 45.17 -1.94
N LYS A 78 5.58 45.06 -2.46
CA LYS A 78 6.22 43.75 -2.83
C LYS A 78 6.90 43.14 -1.62
N ASN A 79 6.38 42.02 -1.09
CA ASN A 79 6.96 41.34 0.05
C ASN A 79 7.22 39.85 -0.21
N LYS A 80 8.16 39.24 0.54
CA LYS A 80 8.55 37.85 0.45
C LYS A 80 7.39 36.91 0.77
N LYS A 81 7.37 35.76 0.09
CA LYS A 81 6.36 34.70 0.26
C LYS A 81 6.34 34.18 1.70
N GLN A 82 5.16 34.12 2.32
CA GLN A 82 4.95 33.52 3.62
C GLN A 82 4.23 32.18 3.44
N LEU A 83 4.86 31.09 3.86
CA LEU A 83 4.37 29.73 3.63
C LEU A 83 3.19 29.35 4.52
N GLU A 84 3.11 29.94 5.72
CA GLU A 84 2.04 29.67 6.67
C GLU A 84 1.27 30.97 6.95
N PHE A 85 0.07 31.10 6.41
CA PHE A 85 -0.81 32.24 6.64
C PHE A 85 -1.98 31.85 7.54
N ASP A 86 -1.94 32.32 8.78
CA ASP A 86 -3.06 32.22 9.71
C ASP A 86 -3.81 33.56 9.77
N ALA A 87 -4.95 33.62 9.07
CA ALA A 87 -5.76 34.83 8.99
C ALA A 87 -6.19 35.35 10.36
N ARG A 88 -6.43 34.49 11.36
CA ARG A 88 -6.84 34.92 12.70
C ARG A 88 -5.71 35.62 13.45
N LYS A 89 -4.50 35.03 13.44
CA LYS A 89 -3.34 35.56 14.17
C LYS A 89 -2.67 36.74 13.47
N MET A 90 -2.60 36.71 12.13
CA MET A 90 -1.81 37.67 11.36
C MET A 90 -2.61 38.88 10.87
N VAL A 91 -3.95 38.78 10.82
CA VAL A 91 -4.81 39.84 10.29
C VAL A 91 -5.87 40.22 11.31
N PHE A 92 -6.72 39.30 11.75
CA PHE A 92 -7.89 39.61 12.55
C PHE A 92 -7.51 40.28 13.90
N TRP A 93 -6.65 39.62 14.69
CA TRP A 93 -6.26 40.16 15.98
C TRP A 93 -5.47 41.49 15.90
N PRO A 94 -4.46 41.66 15.01
CA PRO A 94 -3.78 42.92 14.90
C PRO A 94 -4.67 44.07 14.40
N ILE A 95 -5.62 43.82 13.48
CA ILE A 95 -6.57 44.85 13.03
C ILE A 95 -7.51 45.25 14.18
N THR A 96 -8.10 44.27 14.86
CA THR A 96 -9.06 44.57 15.94
C THR A 96 -8.41 45.29 17.10
N LEU A 97 -7.23 44.85 17.54
CA LEU A 97 -6.45 45.52 18.56
C LEU A 97 -5.96 46.89 18.09
N GLY A 98 -5.49 47.00 16.86
CA GLY A 98 -5.04 48.27 16.30
C GLY A 98 -6.13 49.30 16.21
N LEU A 99 -7.32 48.95 15.75
CA LEU A 99 -8.49 49.82 15.73
C LEU A 99 -8.92 50.22 17.15
N LEU A 100 -8.92 49.24 18.08
CA LEU A 100 -9.23 49.52 19.48
C LEU A 100 -8.29 50.57 20.07
N PHE A 101 -6.96 50.42 19.86
CA PHE A 101 -5.97 51.38 20.34
C PHE A 101 -6.11 52.74 19.68
N VAL A 102 -6.40 52.83 18.37
CA VAL A 102 -6.67 54.11 17.68
C VAL A 102 -7.89 54.79 18.25
N ILE A 103 -9.00 54.08 18.48
CA ILE A 103 -10.22 54.64 19.07
C ILE A 103 -9.97 55.08 20.51
N LEU A 104 -9.34 54.23 21.33
CA LEU A 104 -9.01 54.58 22.71
C LEU A 104 -8.10 55.81 22.79
N SER A 105 -7.19 56.00 21.85
CA SER A 105 -6.31 57.18 21.80
C SER A 105 -7.09 58.48 21.69
N VAL A 106 -8.22 58.50 20.93
CA VAL A 106 -9.09 59.66 20.80
C VAL A 106 -9.82 59.97 22.13
N PHE A 107 -10.32 58.93 22.79
CA PHE A 107 -10.97 59.11 24.10
C PHE A 107 -10.01 59.60 25.18
N ILE A 108 -8.79 59.00 25.21
CA ILE A 108 -7.75 59.38 26.19
C ILE A 108 -7.28 60.82 25.97
N TYR A 109 -7.18 61.28 24.73
CA TYR A 109 -6.82 62.65 24.44
C TYR A 109 -7.84 63.65 25.01
N ASN A 110 -9.15 63.39 24.92
CA ASN A 110 -10.22 64.17 25.41
C ASN A 110 -10.42 64.07 26.93
N TRP A 111 -9.76 63.20 27.61
CA TRP A 111 -9.83 62.97 29.04
C TRP A 111 -8.79 63.85 29.76
N ASP A 112 -9.23 64.87 30.51
CA ASP A 112 -8.34 65.85 31.13
C ASP A 112 -7.69 65.30 32.42
N TRP A 113 -6.40 64.96 32.30
CA TRP A 113 -5.60 64.53 33.44
C TRP A 113 -4.82 65.68 33.99
N HIS A 114 -4.94 65.98 35.29
CA HIS A 114 -4.30 67.11 35.95
C HIS A 114 -2.77 66.95 36.10
N SER A 115 -2.24 65.75 35.98
CA SER A 115 -0.81 65.48 36.10
C SER A 115 -0.05 65.85 34.82
N ARG A 116 1.06 66.56 34.95
CA ARG A 116 2.00 66.82 33.85
C ARG A 116 3.26 66.02 34.07
N ILE A 117 3.76 65.39 32.97
CA ILE A 117 5.03 64.69 32.93
C ILE A 117 5.87 65.43 31.88
N TRP A 118 6.91 66.09 32.33
CA TRP A 118 7.78 66.93 31.52
C TRP A 118 7.00 68.04 30.77
N LEU A 119 7.13 68.12 29.44
CA LEU A 119 6.50 69.16 28.61
C LEU A 119 5.02 68.91 28.30
N PHE A 120 4.48 67.72 28.57
CA PHE A 120 3.12 67.31 28.19
C PHE A 120 2.28 66.88 29.39
N LYS A 121 0.96 66.96 29.24
CA LYS A 121 0.02 66.32 30.16
C LYS A 121 0.18 64.81 30.07
N ALA A 122 -0.06 64.08 31.14
CA ALA A 122 0.11 62.60 31.15
C ALA A 122 -0.79 61.88 30.14
N ASN A 123 -2.00 62.40 29.89
CA ASN A 123 -2.91 61.86 28.86
C ASN A 123 -2.32 61.96 27.44
N VAL A 124 -1.53 63.00 27.16
CA VAL A 124 -0.90 63.17 25.84
C VAL A 124 0.16 62.11 25.58
N TRP A 125 0.96 61.72 26.57
CA TRP A 125 1.92 60.62 26.45
C TRP A 125 1.22 59.31 26.17
N VAL A 126 0.12 59.01 26.86
CA VAL A 126 -0.65 57.79 26.65
C VAL A 126 -1.36 57.83 25.28
N TYR A 127 -1.86 59.00 24.86
CA TYR A 127 -2.41 59.21 23.52
C TYR A 127 -1.39 58.91 22.42
N ILE A 128 -0.14 59.41 22.52
CA ILE A 128 0.92 59.16 21.57
C ILE A 128 1.23 57.68 21.51
N LEU A 129 1.41 57.01 22.66
CA LEU A 129 1.71 55.59 22.76
C LEU A 129 0.65 54.71 22.11
N PHE A 130 -0.63 54.96 22.44
CA PHE A 130 -1.78 54.23 21.92
C PHE A 130 -1.96 54.45 20.42
N SER A 131 -1.75 55.69 19.95
CA SER A 131 -1.81 56.02 18.53
C SER A 131 -0.72 55.27 17.74
N LEU A 132 0.50 55.29 18.26
CA LEU A 132 1.64 54.60 17.61
C LEU A 132 1.42 53.11 17.55
N ILE A 133 1.08 52.44 18.67
CA ILE A 133 0.80 51.01 18.73
C ILE A 133 -0.34 50.64 17.79
N GLY A 134 -1.43 51.44 17.79
CA GLY A 134 -2.59 51.18 16.95
C GLY A 134 -2.28 51.28 15.46
N VAL A 135 -1.58 52.32 15.02
CA VAL A 135 -1.21 52.46 13.59
C VAL A 135 -0.22 51.39 13.14
N VAL A 136 0.78 51.06 13.99
CA VAL A 136 1.73 49.96 13.68
C VAL A 136 1.02 48.62 13.56
N ALA A 137 0.10 48.31 14.46
CA ALA A 137 -0.65 47.06 14.42
C ALA A 137 -1.52 46.95 13.15
N ILE A 138 -2.21 48.02 12.76
CA ILE A 138 -2.98 48.06 11.51
C ILE A 138 -2.06 47.96 10.30
N HIS A 139 -0.92 48.62 10.30
CA HIS A 139 0.08 48.55 9.22
C HIS A 139 0.60 47.10 9.03
N VAL A 140 1.00 46.42 10.10
CA VAL A 140 1.48 45.02 10.05
C VAL A 140 0.36 44.11 9.54
N ALA A 141 -0.86 44.29 10.00
CA ALA A 141 -1.98 43.47 9.55
C ALA A 141 -2.29 43.66 8.07
N LEU A 142 -2.34 44.89 7.59
CA LEU A 142 -2.61 45.18 6.17
C LEU A 142 -1.46 44.78 5.26
N ASP A 143 -0.20 44.87 5.73
CA ASP A 143 0.96 44.34 5.03
C ASP A 143 0.85 42.82 4.86
N ASN A 144 0.37 42.10 5.86
CA ASN A 144 0.11 40.67 5.77
C ASN A 144 -1.06 40.33 4.81
N VAL A 145 -2.12 41.15 4.80
CA VAL A 145 -3.20 41.04 3.82
C VAL A 145 -2.69 41.26 2.40
N ALA A 146 -1.88 42.28 2.19
CA ALA A 146 -1.27 42.58 0.89
C ALA A 146 -0.36 41.43 0.42
N LYS A 147 0.42 40.81 1.33
CA LYS A 147 1.22 39.59 1.06
C LYS A 147 0.34 38.42 0.62
N TYR A 148 -0.83 38.25 1.26
CA TYR A 148 -1.75 37.17 0.92
C TYR A 148 -2.39 37.36 -0.47
N PHE A 149 -2.99 38.54 -0.71
CA PHE A 149 -3.66 38.82 -1.98
C PHE A 149 -2.69 38.83 -3.15
N ARG A 150 -1.50 39.36 -2.98
CA ARG A 150 -0.49 39.43 -4.04
C ARG A 150 0.15 38.09 -4.35
N ASN A 151 0.31 37.21 -3.36
CA ASN A 151 0.69 35.83 -3.60
C ASN A 151 -0.36 35.07 -4.44
N GLY A 152 -1.63 35.42 -4.34
CA GLY A 152 -2.72 34.93 -5.18
C GLY A 152 -2.75 35.53 -6.59
N LEU A 153 -2.37 36.80 -6.72
CA LEU A 153 -2.34 37.52 -8.01
C LEU A 153 -1.04 37.30 -8.81
N MET A 154 0.07 36.98 -8.13
CA MET A 154 1.37 36.67 -8.75
C MET A 154 1.65 35.18 -8.89
N LYS A 155 0.73 34.28 -8.59
CA LYS A 155 0.80 32.94 -9.15
C LYS A 155 0.77 33.13 -10.65
N ASP A 156 1.86 32.68 -11.28
CA ASP A 156 2.01 32.71 -12.72
C ASP A 156 0.70 32.24 -13.36
N ARG A 157 -0.04 33.19 -13.94
CA ARG A 157 -1.34 32.90 -14.58
C ARG A 157 -1.23 31.82 -15.63
N PHE A 158 -0.02 31.57 -16.07
CA PHE A 158 0.31 30.67 -17.16
C PHE A 158 0.85 29.31 -16.69
N ASN A 159 1.13 29.13 -15.37
CA ASN A 159 1.67 27.91 -14.80
C ASN A 159 0.72 27.25 -13.77
N LEU A 160 -0.51 27.73 -13.65
CA LEU A 160 -1.51 27.19 -12.71
C LEU A 160 -1.94 25.76 -13.07
N GLU A 161 -1.92 25.41 -14.35
CA GLU A 161 -2.32 24.09 -14.84
C GLU A 161 -1.25 23.03 -14.59
N ASN A 162 0.03 23.39 -14.48
CA ASN A 162 1.13 22.47 -14.19
C ASN A 162 1.18 21.99 -12.73
N GLU A 163 0.55 22.69 -11.82
CA GLU A 163 0.58 22.34 -10.40
C GLU A 163 -0.58 21.49 -9.95
N SER A 164 -1.68 21.49 -10.70
CA SER A 164 -2.89 20.75 -10.35
C SER A 164 -3.81 20.53 -11.55
N PHE A 165 -4.58 19.50 -11.50
CA PHE A 165 -5.59 19.15 -12.51
C PHE A 165 -6.89 18.76 -11.81
N GLU A 166 -7.98 18.70 -12.58
CA GLU A 166 -9.27 18.26 -12.06
C GLU A 166 -9.21 16.78 -11.67
N GLN A 167 -9.69 16.46 -10.47
CA GLN A 167 -9.66 15.12 -9.89
C GLN A 167 -11.07 14.72 -9.43
N PRO A 168 -11.34 13.42 -9.23
CA PRO A 168 -12.67 12.94 -8.85
C PRO A 168 -13.13 13.54 -7.52
N GLN A 169 -14.27 14.25 -7.53
CA GLN A 169 -14.87 14.87 -6.34
C GLN A 169 -15.94 13.98 -5.71
N ASP A 170 -16.71 13.29 -6.54
CA ASP A 170 -17.84 12.50 -6.09
C ASP A 170 -17.41 11.15 -5.54
N LEU A 171 -18.08 10.70 -4.48
CA LEU A 171 -17.97 9.34 -3.98
C LEU A 171 -18.74 8.40 -4.93
N VAL A 172 -18.03 7.47 -5.54
CA VAL A 172 -18.64 6.43 -6.36
C VAL A 172 -18.44 5.09 -5.70
N GLU A 173 -19.49 4.63 -5.01
CA GLU A 173 -19.46 3.40 -4.23
C GLU A 173 -20.32 2.32 -4.86
N ASN A 174 -19.81 1.09 -4.82
CA ASN A 174 -20.56 -0.13 -5.12
C ASN A 174 -20.18 -1.24 -4.13
N LYS A 175 -20.80 -2.43 -4.29
CA LYS A 175 -20.58 -3.58 -3.41
C LYS A 175 -19.15 -4.15 -3.42
N PHE A 176 -18.29 -3.68 -4.32
CA PHE A 176 -16.92 -4.18 -4.46
C PHE A 176 -15.86 -3.07 -4.35
N SER A 177 -16.28 -1.80 -4.51
CA SER A 177 -15.35 -0.67 -4.56
C SER A 177 -14.56 -0.48 -3.28
N VAL A 178 -13.36 0.10 -3.45
CA VAL A 178 -12.58 0.70 -2.35
C VAL A 178 -12.47 2.18 -2.61
N ASN A 179 -12.87 2.97 -1.63
CA ASN A 179 -12.95 4.42 -1.74
C ASN A 179 -12.05 5.05 -0.67
N ILE A 180 -11.07 5.86 -1.10
CA ILE A 180 -10.12 6.52 -0.21
C ILE A 180 -10.41 8.01 -0.23
N PRO A 181 -10.73 8.64 0.92
CA PRO A 181 -10.99 10.08 0.98
C PRO A 181 -9.71 10.86 0.71
N MET A 182 -9.81 11.89 -0.11
CA MET A 182 -8.66 12.70 -0.48
C MET A 182 -8.95 14.20 -0.42
N ARG A 183 -7.86 14.96 -0.30
CA ARG A 183 -7.85 16.41 -0.42
C ARG A 183 -6.80 16.82 -1.43
N TYR A 184 -7.16 17.67 -2.39
CA TYR A 184 -6.29 18.14 -3.44
C TYR A 184 -6.49 19.61 -3.74
N TYR A 185 -5.51 20.22 -4.40
CA TYR A 185 -5.55 21.63 -4.77
C TYR A 185 -5.91 21.76 -6.26
N TYR A 186 -6.95 22.52 -6.57
CA TYR A 186 -7.35 22.80 -7.95
C TYR A 186 -8.12 24.12 -8.05
N GLY A 187 -7.81 24.93 -9.08
CA GLY A 187 -8.50 26.17 -9.34
C GLY A 187 -8.38 27.19 -8.20
N GLY A 188 -7.21 27.28 -7.54
CA GLY A 188 -6.96 28.21 -6.45
C GLY A 188 -7.51 27.79 -5.09
N LYS A 189 -8.13 26.61 -4.96
CA LYS A 189 -8.79 26.15 -3.72
C LYS A 189 -8.44 24.70 -3.41
N PHE A 190 -8.43 24.37 -2.10
CA PHE A 190 -8.43 22.98 -1.68
C PHE A 190 -9.83 22.39 -1.82
N ARG A 191 -9.90 21.22 -2.43
CA ARG A 191 -11.13 20.47 -2.66
C ARG A 191 -11.04 19.12 -1.99
N HIS A 192 -12.19 18.59 -1.58
CA HIS A 192 -12.36 17.21 -1.15
C HIS A 192 -12.74 16.35 -2.33
N GLY A 193 -12.36 15.09 -2.30
CA GLY A 193 -12.68 14.12 -3.33
C GLY A 193 -12.41 12.70 -2.87
N TRP A 194 -12.43 11.77 -3.81
CA TRP A 194 -12.30 10.35 -3.54
C TRP A 194 -11.44 9.67 -4.60
N ILE A 195 -10.51 8.84 -4.17
CA ILE A 195 -9.89 7.85 -5.04
C ILE A 195 -10.88 6.69 -5.10
N ASN A 196 -11.58 6.57 -6.22
CA ASN A 196 -12.62 5.56 -6.41
C ASN A 196 -12.07 4.36 -7.18
N ILE A 197 -11.70 3.30 -6.48
CA ILE A 197 -11.35 2.01 -7.08
C ILE A 197 -12.64 1.21 -7.24
N ILE A 198 -13.38 1.48 -8.31
CA ILE A 198 -14.74 0.94 -8.53
C ILE A 198 -14.69 -0.56 -8.83
N ASN A 199 -13.65 -1.00 -9.54
CA ASN A 199 -13.47 -2.38 -9.93
C ASN A 199 -12.09 -2.90 -9.47
N PRO A 200 -11.98 -3.39 -8.23
CA PRO A 200 -10.74 -3.93 -7.71
C PRO A 200 -10.29 -5.23 -8.39
N PHE A 201 -11.19 -5.89 -9.15
CA PHE A 201 -10.86 -7.10 -9.91
C PHE A 201 -9.95 -6.87 -11.12
N ARG A 202 -9.65 -5.61 -11.46
CA ARG A 202 -8.62 -5.26 -12.44
C ARG A 202 -7.21 -5.22 -11.85
N GLY A 203 -7.05 -5.62 -10.61
CA GLY A 203 -5.79 -5.54 -9.88
C GLY A 203 -5.46 -4.10 -9.47
N THR A 204 -4.68 -3.99 -8.41
CA THR A 204 -4.22 -2.71 -7.86
C THR A 204 -2.75 -2.79 -7.49
N TRP A 205 -1.93 -1.92 -8.05
CA TRP A 205 -0.56 -1.68 -7.62
C TRP A 205 -0.52 -0.63 -6.53
N VAL A 206 0.22 -0.93 -5.47
CA VAL A 206 0.50 0.00 -4.37
C VAL A 206 2.00 0.21 -4.30
N VAL A 207 2.46 1.33 -4.83
CA VAL A 207 3.89 1.64 -5.02
C VAL A 207 4.36 2.70 -4.04
N GLY A 208 5.62 2.69 -3.66
CA GLY A 208 6.25 3.79 -2.91
C GLY A 208 7.28 3.32 -1.91
N THR A 209 8.20 4.22 -1.60
CA THR A 209 9.30 4.00 -0.64
C THR A 209 8.80 3.66 0.77
N PRO A 210 9.65 3.06 1.62
CA PRO A 210 9.35 2.88 3.04
C PRO A 210 8.97 4.21 3.70
N GLY A 211 7.92 4.20 4.52
CA GLY A 211 7.44 5.41 5.19
C GLY A 211 6.58 6.34 4.33
N SER A 212 6.32 6.04 3.06
CA SER A 212 5.40 6.83 2.21
C SER A 212 3.93 6.74 2.64
N GLY A 213 3.60 5.80 3.53
CA GLY A 213 2.24 5.61 4.05
C GLY A 213 1.39 4.62 3.25
N LYS A 214 1.98 3.76 2.40
CA LYS A 214 1.28 2.75 1.59
C LYS A 214 0.27 1.92 2.39
N THR A 215 0.78 1.29 3.46
CA THR A 215 -0.02 0.37 4.28
C THR A 215 -1.21 1.10 4.89
N PHE A 216 -0.99 2.22 5.56
CA PHE A 216 -2.04 3.02 6.18
C PHE A 216 -3.04 3.61 5.17
N SER A 217 -2.51 4.19 4.07
CA SER A 217 -3.33 4.96 3.14
C SER A 217 -4.08 4.11 2.12
N VAL A 218 -3.61 2.88 1.84
CA VAL A 218 -4.18 2.03 0.78
C VAL A 218 -4.52 0.62 1.28
N ILE A 219 -3.56 -0.09 1.87
CA ILE A 219 -3.76 -1.49 2.27
C ILE A 219 -4.84 -1.64 3.35
N GLU A 220 -4.78 -0.81 4.39
CA GLU A 220 -5.79 -0.83 5.47
C GLU A 220 -7.20 -0.48 5.00
N PRO A 221 -7.42 0.56 4.16
CA PRO A 221 -8.72 0.78 3.50
C PRO A 221 -9.25 -0.43 2.74
N TYR A 222 -8.39 -1.18 2.04
CA TYR A 222 -8.78 -2.44 1.39
C TYR A 222 -9.25 -3.48 2.40
N ILE A 223 -8.48 -3.69 3.47
CA ILE A 223 -8.84 -4.64 4.53
C ILE A 223 -10.18 -4.23 5.17
N ARG A 224 -10.31 -2.96 5.56
CA ARG A 224 -11.51 -2.42 6.22
C ARG A 224 -12.75 -2.55 5.35
N GLN A 225 -12.68 -2.10 4.09
CA GLN A 225 -13.86 -2.03 3.22
C GLN A 225 -14.22 -3.39 2.62
N HIS A 226 -13.25 -4.19 2.17
CA HIS A 226 -13.55 -5.51 1.63
C HIS A 226 -14.09 -6.46 2.69
N SER A 227 -13.56 -6.41 3.93
CA SER A 227 -14.09 -7.22 5.02
C SER A 227 -15.53 -6.83 5.39
N ALA A 228 -15.88 -5.53 5.31
CA ALA A 228 -17.25 -5.05 5.54
C ALA A 228 -18.20 -5.34 4.37
N LYS A 229 -17.68 -5.58 3.16
CA LYS A 229 -18.44 -5.88 1.95
C LYS A 229 -18.57 -7.40 1.67
N GLY A 230 -18.21 -8.23 2.64
CA GLY A 230 -18.41 -9.68 2.57
C GLY A 230 -17.45 -10.43 1.66
N PHE A 231 -16.24 -9.92 1.47
CA PHE A 231 -15.16 -10.66 0.80
C PHE A 231 -14.59 -11.73 1.72
N ALA A 232 -14.14 -12.84 1.16
CA ALA A 232 -13.12 -13.68 1.75
C ALA A 232 -11.76 -12.97 1.57
N MET A 233 -10.87 -13.08 2.54
CA MET A 233 -9.65 -12.31 2.56
C MET A 233 -8.41 -13.22 2.58
N VAL A 234 -7.41 -12.88 1.77
CA VAL A 234 -6.06 -13.46 1.85
C VAL A 234 -5.08 -12.31 2.02
N VAL A 235 -4.40 -12.26 3.15
CA VAL A 235 -3.47 -11.18 3.45
C VAL A 235 -2.10 -11.76 3.76
N TYR A 236 -1.09 -11.32 3.02
CA TYR A 236 0.30 -11.60 3.31
C TYR A 236 0.87 -10.47 4.16
N ASP A 237 1.25 -10.81 5.38
CA ASP A 237 1.79 -9.88 6.37
C ASP A 237 3.31 -10.05 6.46
N TYR A 238 4.05 -9.15 5.82
CA TYR A 238 5.51 -9.18 5.79
C TYR A 238 6.12 -8.99 7.18
N LYS A 239 5.47 -8.22 8.03
CA LYS A 239 5.90 -7.92 9.40
C LYS A 239 4.85 -8.38 10.41
N PHE A 240 4.65 -9.69 10.47
CA PHE A 240 3.71 -10.25 11.45
C PHE A 240 4.05 -9.79 12.88
N PRO A 241 3.04 -9.32 13.69
CA PRO A 241 1.58 -9.42 13.49
C PRO A 241 0.89 -8.13 13.01
N THR A 242 1.55 -7.25 12.27
CA THR A 242 1.06 -5.89 11.98
C THR A 242 -0.30 -5.87 11.25
N LEU A 243 -0.41 -6.54 10.10
CA LEU A 243 -1.68 -6.64 9.36
C LEU A 243 -2.59 -7.71 9.96
N ALA A 244 -2.02 -8.72 10.60
CA ALA A 244 -2.76 -9.79 11.25
C ALA A 244 -3.76 -9.27 12.28
N THR A 245 -3.32 -8.40 13.17
CA THR A 245 -4.13 -7.78 14.22
C THR A 245 -5.31 -6.99 13.62
N LYS A 246 -5.03 -6.17 12.60
CA LYS A 246 -6.03 -5.36 11.91
C LYS A 246 -7.06 -6.24 11.19
N LEU A 247 -6.59 -7.25 10.45
CA LEU A 247 -7.46 -8.18 9.73
C LEU A 247 -8.36 -8.95 10.71
N PHE A 248 -7.82 -9.42 11.83
CA PHE A 248 -8.59 -10.17 12.83
C PHE A 248 -9.63 -9.30 13.52
N TYR A 249 -9.28 -8.05 13.85
CA TYR A 249 -10.23 -7.07 14.38
C TYR A 249 -11.41 -6.87 13.42
N HIS A 250 -11.14 -6.59 12.14
CA HIS A 250 -12.20 -6.39 11.15
C HIS A 250 -13.01 -7.67 10.91
N TYR A 251 -12.37 -8.84 10.92
CA TYR A 251 -13.07 -10.12 10.86
C TYR A 251 -14.06 -10.26 12.01
N LYS A 252 -13.62 -10.04 13.25
CA LYS A 252 -14.47 -10.20 14.45
C LYS A 252 -15.59 -9.17 14.53
N THR A 253 -15.30 -7.91 14.26
CA THR A 253 -16.30 -6.84 14.29
C THR A 253 -17.35 -7.00 13.19
N ASN A 254 -16.95 -7.36 11.97
CA ASN A 254 -17.85 -7.61 10.86
C ASN A 254 -18.62 -8.91 11.03
N GLN A 255 -18.04 -9.94 11.67
CA GLN A 255 -18.75 -11.17 12.02
C GLN A 255 -19.91 -10.88 12.98
N LYS A 256 -19.69 -10.04 14.02
CA LYS A 256 -20.76 -9.60 14.95
C LYS A 256 -21.85 -8.80 14.24
N LYS A 257 -21.50 -8.03 13.19
CA LYS A 257 -22.46 -7.27 12.37
C LYS A 257 -23.16 -8.11 11.28
N GLY A 258 -22.79 -9.39 11.13
CA GLY A 258 -23.32 -10.24 10.06
C GLY A 258 -22.86 -9.88 8.64
N LEU A 259 -21.76 -9.12 8.50
CA LEU A 259 -21.24 -8.65 7.21
C LEU A 259 -20.24 -9.64 6.58
N THR A 260 -19.65 -10.54 7.36
CA THR A 260 -18.78 -11.59 6.84
C THR A 260 -19.59 -12.68 6.11
N PRO A 261 -18.99 -13.39 5.13
CA PRO A 261 -19.65 -14.55 4.52
C PRO A 261 -20.12 -15.56 5.57
N LYS A 262 -21.29 -16.16 5.36
CA LYS A 262 -21.86 -17.11 6.31
C LYS A 262 -20.93 -18.31 6.53
N GLY A 263 -20.66 -18.66 7.79
CA GLY A 263 -19.77 -19.77 8.15
C GLY A 263 -18.28 -19.49 7.94
N CYS A 264 -17.90 -18.24 7.68
CA CYS A 264 -16.52 -17.86 7.44
C CYS A 264 -15.60 -18.16 8.64
N LYS A 265 -14.46 -18.78 8.37
CA LYS A 265 -13.44 -19.13 9.36
C LYS A 265 -12.21 -18.22 9.20
N PHE A 266 -11.45 -18.08 10.28
CA PHE A 266 -10.18 -17.34 10.27
C PHE A 266 -9.02 -18.32 10.42
N ASN A 267 -8.05 -18.27 9.51
CA ASN A 267 -6.88 -19.14 9.51
C ASN A 267 -5.61 -18.27 9.41
N ILE A 268 -4.56 -18.73 10.06
CA ILE A 268 -3.21 -18.13 9.99
C ILE A 268 -2.24 -19.24 9.59
N ILE A 269 -1.29 -18.92 8.73
CA ILE A 269 -0.12 -19.74 8.45
C ILE A 269 1.10 -18.97 8.93
N ASN A 270 1.86 -19.60 9.84
CA ASN A 270 3.07 -19.01 10.40
C ASN A 270 4.09 -20.10 10.66
N PHE A 271 5.24 -20.01 9.98
CA PHE A 271 6.33 -20.98 10.09
C PHE A 271 7.33 -20.68 11.21
N VAL A 272 7.19 -19.54 11.90
CA VAL A 272 8.03 -19.17 13.06
C VAL A 272 7.28 -19.45 14.36
N ASN A 273 6.10 -18.90 14.48
CA ASN A 273 5.27 -19.01 15.67
C ASN A 273 4.13 -20.00 15.39
N VAL A 274 4.46 -21.29 15.38
CA VAL A 274 3.53 -22.37 14.98
C VAL A 274 2.29 -22.51 15.86
N GLU A 275 2.28 -21.94 17.07
CA GLU A 275 1.10 -21.87 17.93
C GLU A 275 -0.03 -21.05 17.31
N TYR A 276 0.30 -20.04 16.50
CA TYR A 276 -0.67 -19.27 15.72
C TYR A 276 -1.03 -19.92 14.38
N SER A 277 -0.27 -20.94 13.95
CA SER A 277 -0.44 -21.54 12.64
C SER A 277 -1.50 -22.62 12.61
N ARG A 278 -2.38 -22.58 11.60
CA ARG A 278 -3.06 -23.79 11.11
C ARG A 278 -2.09 -24.59 10.24
N ARG A 279 -2.37 -25.86 10.10
CA ARG A 279 -1.61 -26.77 9.23
C ARG A 279 -2.28 -26.83 7.86
N VAL A 280 -1.46 -26.90 6.84
CA VAL A 280 -1.92 -26.94 5.45
C VAL A 280 -1.00 -27.79 4.61
N ASN A 281 -1.56 -28.62 3.77
CA ASN A 281 -0.79 -29.43 2.84
C ASN A 281 -1.04 -28.98 1.40
N PRO A 282 -0.09 -28.25 0.76
CA PRO A 282 -0.25 -27.71 -0.59
C PRO A 282 -0.07 -28.74 -1.70
N ILE A 283 0.47 -29.94 -1.42
CA ILE A 283 0.73 -30.99 -2.42
C ILE A 283 -0.15 -32.22 -2.24
N GLN A 284 -1.32 -32.05 -1.61
CA GLN A 284 -2.29 -33.15 -1.51
C GLN A 284 -2.68 -33.70 -2.88
N GLN A 285 -3.05 -34.97 -2.92
CA GLN A 285 -3.53 -35.63 -4.13
C GLN A 285 -4.66 -34.85 -4.84
N LYS A 286 -5.59 -34.26 -4.09
CA LYS A 286 -6.68 -33.43 -4.66
C LYS A 286 -6.20 -32.17 -5.41
N TYR A 287 -4.98 -31.73 -5.15
CA TYR A 287 -4.37 -30.55 -5.78
C TYR A 287 -3.47 -30.87 -6.94
N ILE A 288 -2.91 -32.09 -7.00
CA ILE A 288 -1.98 -32.54 -8.02
C ILE A 288 -2.64 -33.67 -8.81
N ALA A 289 -3.41 -33.29 -9.80
CA ALA A 289 -4.19 -34.24 -10.60
C ALA A 289 -3.36 -34.98 -11.65
N ASN A 290 -2.23 -34.45 -12.05
CA ASN A 290 -1.37 -35.00 -13.11
C ASN A 290 0.09 -34.53 -12.95
N LEU A 291 0.96 -35.11 -13.77
CA LEU A 291 2.40 -34.83 -13.79
C LEU A 291 2.72 -33.35 -14.04
N ALA A 292 1.95 -32.66 -14.89
CA ALA A 292 2.14 -31.24 -15.18
C ALA A 292 1.90 -30.35 -13.93
N ALA A 293 0.92 -30.71 -13.08
CA ALA A 293 0.69 -30.02 -11.82
C ALA A 293 1.81 -30.23 -10.80
N ALA A 294 2.45 -31.40 -10.82
CA ALA A 294 3.66 -31.69 -10.03
C ALA A 294 4.86 -30.85 -10.51
N GLN A 295 5.05 -30.76 -11.84
CA GLN A 295 6.10 -29.93 -12.44
C GLN A 295 5.91 -28.43 -12.09
N GLU A 296 4.70 -27.90 -12.22
CA GLU A 296 4.40 -26.53 -11.85
C GLU A 296 4.70 -26.25 -10.36
N THR A 297 4.41 -27.21 -9.50
CA THR A 297 4.71 -27.11 -8.06
C THR A 297 6.21 -27.09 -7.79
N ALA A 298 6.96 -27.99 -8.44
CA ALA A 298 8.40 -28.04 -8.34
C ALA A 298 9.07 -26.78 -8.90
N GLU A 299 8.62 -26.30 -10.06
CA GLU A 299 9.08 -25.04 -10.68
C GLU A 299 8.88 -23.86 -9.73
N THR A 300 7.68 -23.71 -9.14
CA THR A 300 7.39 -22.65 -8.18
C THR A 300 8.35 -22.67 -7.00
N LEU A 301 8.63 -23.84 -6.45
CA LEU A 301 9.51 -23.98 -5.29
C LEU A 301 10.96 -23.65 -5.65
N ILE A 302 11.47 -24.22 -6.75
CA ILE A 302 12.86 -23.98 -7.21
C ILE A 302 13.06 -22.49 -7.54
N GLU A 303 12.16 -21.89 -8.31
CA GLU A 303 12.25 -20.46 -8.66
C GLU A 303 12.19 -19.56 -7.43
N SER A 304 11.38 -19.92 -6.43
CA SER A 304 11.29 -19.18 -5.16
C SER A 304 12.59 -19.25 -4.34
N LEU A 305 13.26 -20.41 -4.35
CA LEU A 305 14.53 -20.60 -3.64
C LEU A 305 15.72 -19.92 -4.34
N GLN A 306 15.62 -19.73 -5.66
CA GLN A 306 16.63 -19.07 -6.48
C GLN A 306 16.37 -17.58 -6.69
N LYS A 307 15.35 -17.05 -6.04
CA LYS A 307 15.03 -15.63 -6.09
C LYS A 307 16.25 -14.76 -5.82
N GLY A 308 16.49 -13.76 -6.66
CA GLY A 308 17.65 -12.86 -6.55
C GLY A 308 18.98 -13.45 -7.07
N GLN A 309 19.04 -14.73 -7.44
CA GLN A 309 20.24 -15.36 -7.99
C GLN A 309 20.26 -15.43 -9.54
N LYS A 310 19.24 -14.88 -10.21
CA LYS A 310 19.15 -14.82 -11.68
C LYS A 310 20.13 -13.78 -12.26
N GLY A 311 21.44 -14.04 -12.08
CA GLY A 311 22.50 -13.35 -12.80
C GLY A 311 23.05 -14.28 -13.87
N SER A 312 23.01 -13.87 -15.14
CA SER A 312 23.77 -14.33 -16.33
C SER A 312 24.42 -15.72 -16.29
N GLY A 313 23.75 -16.73 -15.75
CA GLY A 313 24.20 -18.12 -15.81
C GLY A 313 24.15 -18.62 -17.25
N GLY A 314 25.25 -19.22 -17.73
CA GLY A 314 25.32 -19.82 -19.04
C GLY A 314 24.37 -21.04 -19.19
N GLY A 315 24.27 -21.61 -20.39
CA GLY A 315 23.37 -22.75 -20.68
C GLY A 315 23.50 -23.96 -19.74
N SER A 316 24.62 -24.15 -19.04
CA SER A 316 24.83 -25.16 -18.01
C SER A 316 23.90 -24.95 -16.79
N ASP A 317 23.77 -23.74 -16.31
CA ASP A 317 22.94 -23.45 -15.11
C ASP A 317 21.46 -23.69 -15.38
N GLN A 318 21.00 -23.38 -16.59
CA GLN A 318 19.63 -23.67 -17.01
C GLN A 318 19.36 -25.18 -17.10
N PHE A 319 20.33 -25.96 -17.57
CA PHE A 319 20.22 -27.40 -17.61
C PHE A 319 20.11 -28.00 -16.20
N PHE A 320 20.95 -27.60 -15.26
CA PHE A 320 20.89 -28.05 -13.87
C PHE A 320 19.59 -27.67 -13.18
N GLN A 321 19.12 -26.46 -13.41
CA GLN A 321 17.85 -26.02 -12.88
C GLN A 321 16.65 -26.81 -13.41
N THR A 322 16.59 -27.04 -14.71
CA THR A 322 15.53 -27.86 -15.33
C THR A 322 15.59 -29.29 -14.83
N SER A 323 16.78 -29.86 -14.68
CA SER A 323 16.97 -31.19 -14.12
C SER A 323 16.48 -31.26 -12.67
N ALA A 324 16.88 -30.33 -11.81
CA ALA A 324 16.43 -30.26 -10.43
C ALA A 324 14.89 -30.15 -10.33
N THR A 325 14.27 -29.35 -11.18
CA THR A 325 12.81 -29.21 -11.25
C THR A 325 12.12 -30.51 -11.64
N ASN A 326 12.62 -31.20 -12.68
CA ASN A 326 12.06 -32.49 -13.13
C ASN A 326 12.21 -33.58 -12.07
N PHE A 327 13.34 -33.61 -11.38
CA PHE A 327 13.58 -34.58 -10.33
C PHE A 327 12.67 -34.35 -9.11
N LEU A 328 12.53 -33.11 -8.66
CA LEU A 328 11.61 -32.76 -7.60
C LEU A 328 10.15 -33.06 -7.99
N ALA A 329 9.77 -32.76 -9.24
CA ALA A 329 8.45 -33.12 -9.76
C ALA A 329 8.16 -34.58 -9.75
N ALA A 330 9.19 -35.42 -10.11
CA ALA A 330 9.09 -36.88 -10.04
C ALA A 330 8.88 -37.36 -8.59
N CYS A 331 9.62 -36.79 -7.62
CA CYS A 331 9.43 -37.11 -6.21
C CYS A 331 8.02 -36.70 -5.73
N ILE A 332 7.57 -35.49 -6.01
CA ILE A 332 6.23 -35.02 -5.63
C ILE A 332 5.15 -35.92 -6.22
N TYR A 333 5.24 -36.24 -7.52
CA TYR A 333 4.23 -37.04 -8.18
C TYR A 333 4.22 -38.50 -7.72
N PHE A 334 5.42 -39.08 -7.43
CA PHE A 334 5.53 -40.38 -6.80
C PHE A 334 4.76 -40.45 -5.48
N PHE A 335 4.97 -39.49 -4.57
CA PHE A 335 4.24 -39.44 -3.29
C PHE A 335 2.73 -39.24 -3.45
N VAL A 336 2.31 -38.52 -4.49
CA VAL A 336 0.88 -38.36 -4.83
C VAL A 336 0.26 -39.68 -5.27
N ASN A 337 1.01 -40.51 -6.01
CA ASN A 337 0.55 -41.77 -6.53
C ASN A 337 0.80 -42.95 -5.59
N TYR A 338 1.75 -42.82 -4.66
CA TYR A 338 2.10 -43.87 -3.74
C TYR A 338 0.91 -44.37 -2.90
N GLY A 339 0.71 -45.69 -2.88
CA GLY A 339 -0.38 -46.34 -2.18
C GLY A 339 -1.46 -46.89 -3.12
N LYS A 340 -2.39 -47.65 -2.57
CA LYS A 340 -3.47 -48.29 -3.31
C LYS A 340 -4.77 -47.56 -3.05
N LYS A 341 -5.58 -47.31 -4.09
CA LYS A 341 -6.95 -46.92 -3.90
C LYS A 341 -7.77 -48.07 -3.36
N PRO A 342 -8.67 -47.85 -2.41
CA PRO A 342 -9.56 -48.87 -1.95
C PRO A 342 -10.61 -49.14 -3.05
N TYR A 343 -10.61 -50.36 -3.60
CA TYR A 343 -11.63 -50.83 -4.48
C TYR A 343 -12.25 -52.09 -3.86
N ASP A 344 -13.57 -52.27 -4.10
CA ASP A 344 -14.21 -53.53 -3.78
C ASP A 344 -13.83 -54.65 -4.77
N GLU A 345 -14.29 -55.87 -4.53
CA GLU A 345 -14.04 -57.01 -5.39
C GLU A 345 -14.55 -56.82 -6.83
N ASN A 346 -15.47 -55.86 -7.03
CA ASN A 346 -16.07 -55.54 -8.33
C ASN A 346 -15.37 -54.32 -9.00
N GLY A 347 -14.34 -53.78 -8.40
CA GLY A 347 -13.59 -52.61 -8.93
C GLY A 347 -14.22 -51.27 -8.67
N ASN A 348 -15.21 -51.15 -7.77
CA ASN A 348 -15.80 -49.86 -7.38
C ASN A 348 -14.95 -49.16 -6.34
N GLU A 349 -14.79 -47.86 -6.47
CA GLU A 349 -14.05 -47.02 -5.52
C GLU A 349 -14.77 -46.96 -4.18
N LEU A 350 -14.06 -47.27 -3.08
CA LEU A 350 -14.57 -47.22 -1.73
C LEU A 350 -14.18 -45.89 -1.05
N GLU A 351 -15.06 -45.38 -0.18
CA GLU A 351 -14.77 -44.24 0.70
C GLU A 351 -14.18 -44.75 2.03
N ALA A 352 -13.22 -44.01 2.59
CA ALA A 352 -12.54 -44.38 3.81
C ALA A 352 -12.81 -43.39 4.95
N GLU A 353 -13.01 -43.90 6.16
CA GLU A 353 -13.12 -43.08 7.37
C GLU A 353 -11.75 -42.85 8.00
N TYR A 354 -11.49 -41.58 8.32
CA TYR A 354 -10.26 -41.14 8.95
C TYR A 354 -10.53 -40.61 10.37
N ALA A 355 -9.73 -41.04 11.33
CA ALA A 355 -9.75 -40.51 12.68
C ALA A 355 -8.47 -39.73 13.00
N PRO A 356 -8.56 -38.63 13.74
CA PRO A 356 -7.38 -37.89 14.17
C PRO A 356 -6.49 -38.74 15.08
N VAL A 357 -5.19 -38.72 14.83
CA VAL A 357 -4.20 -39.37 15.70
C VAL A 357 -3.80 -38.38 16.78
N ALA A 358 -4.06 -38.74 18.05
CA ALA A 358 -3.79 -37.89 19.20
C ALA A 358 -2.34 -37.40 19.23
N GLY A 359 -2.13 -36.10 19.36
CA GLY A 359 -0.82 -35.48 19.45
C GLY A 359 -0.03 -35.37 18.13
N THR A 360 -0.66 -35.68 17.00
CA THR A 360 -0.06 -35.53 15.67
C THR A 360 -1.01 -34.80 14.72
N PRO A 361 -0.48 -34.15 13.64
CA PRO A 361 -1.30 -33.55 12.61
C PRO A 361 -2.00 -34.56 11.68
N HIS A 362 -1.74 -35.85 11.83
CA HIS A 362 -2.19 -36.86 10.88
C HIS A 362 -3.58 -37.40 11.22
N GLN A 363 -4.32 -37.70 10.16
CA GLN A 363 -5.48 -38.55 10.23
C GLN A 363 -5.03 -39.98 9.94
N ARG A 364 -5.42 -40.91 10.80
CA ARG A 364 -5.20 -42.35 10.63
C ARG A 364 -6.48 -42.95 10.06
N LEU A 365 -6.32 -43.81 9.08
CA LEU A 365 -7.42 -44.63 8.62
C LEU A 365 -7.97 -45.47 9.80
N THR A 366 -9.28 -45.41 10.01
CA THR A 366 -9.93 -46.21 11.09
C THR A 366 -10.02 -47.67 10.77
N GLY A 367 -9.73 -48.08 9.54
CA GLY A 367 -9.98 -49.43 9.04
C GLY A 367 -11.38 -49.64 8.51
N LYS A 368 -12.22 -48.60 8.60
CA LYS A 368 -13.61 -48.66 8.05
C LYS A 368 -13.62 -48.06 6.66
N VAL A 369 -14.11 -48.82 5.71
CA VAL A 369 -14.22 -48.45 4.31
C VAL A 369 -15.66 -48.71 3.86
N PHE A 370 -16.22 -47.74 3.15
CA PHE A 370 -17.64 -47.75 2.75
C PHE A 370 -17.73 -47.69 1.23
N ALA A 371 -18.82 -48.25 0.70
CA ALA A 371 -19.22 -47.99 -0.69
C ALA A 371 -19.55 -46.49 -0.84
N LYS A 372 -19.15 -45.89 -1.93
CA LYS A 372 -19.33 -44.42 -2.20
C LYS A 372 -20.81 -44.07 -2.08
N GLY A 373 -21.15 -43.21 -1.11
CA GLY A 373 -22.49 -42.74 -0.82
C GLY A 373 -23.29 -43.58 0.19
N HIS A 374 -22.72 -44.67 0.77
CA HIS A 374 -23.36 -45.46 1.81
C HIS A 374 -22.51 -45.44 3.10
N LYS A 375 -23.15 -45.07 4.20
CA LYS A 375 -22.61 -45.19 5.57
C LYS A 375 -23.32 -46.38 6.24
N ASP A 376 -23.11 -47.58 5.75
CA ASP A 376 -23.70 -48.75 6.38
C ASP A 376 -22.68 -49.58 7.17
N ASP A 377 -23.18 -50.31 8.19
CA ASP A 377 -22.40 -51.04 9.19
C ASP A 377 -21.56 -52.21 8.69
N ASN A 378 -21.54 -52.48 7.40
CA ASN A 378 -20.70 -53.56 6.79
C ASN A 378 -19.26 -53.03 6.53
N ASN A 379 -18.46 -53.12 7.57
CA ASN A 379 -17.06 -52.68 7.55
C ASN A 379 -16.20 -53.75 6.88
N PHE A 380 -15.58 -53.42 5.74
CA PHE A 380 -14.47 -54.16 5.21
C PHE A 380 -13.18 -53.70 5.92
N VAL A 381 -12.44 -54.65 6.51
CA VAL A 381 -11.12 -54.34 7.07
C VAL A 381 -10.12 -54.33 5.92
N VAL A 382 -9.70 -53.12 5.55
CA VAL A 382 -8.60 -52.94 4.63
C VAL A 382 -7.31 -52.77 5.44
N GLU A 383 -6.24 -53.44 5.03
CA GLU A 383 -4.96 -53.26 5.71
C GLU A 383 -4.56 -51.79 5.81
N PRO A 384 -4.25 -51.26 7.00
CA PRO A 384 -4.20 -49.85 7.28
C PRO A 384 -3.00 -49.10 6.69
N ALA A 385 -2.24 -49.67 5.82
CA ALA A 385 -0.91 -49.18 5.50
C ALA A 385 -0.75 -48.41 4.18
N TYR A 386 -1.73 -48.42 3.28
CA TYR A 386 -1.50 -48.00 1.92
C TYR A 386 -2.65 -47.26 1.26
N TRP A 387 -2.78 -45.94 1.56
CA TRP A 387 -3.70 -45.13 0.79
C TRP A 387 -2.97 -44.32 -0.23
N LYS A 388 -3.49 -44.26 -1.46
CA LYS A 388 -2.97 -43.36 -2.49
C LYS A 388 -2.88 -41.92 -1.95
N GLY A 389 -1.67 -41.38 -1.94
CA GLY A 389 -1.40 -40.03 -1.42
C GLY A 389 -1.28 -39.93 0.11
N GLN A 390 -1.15 -41.03 0.84
CA GLN A 390 -0.99 -41.01 2.31
C GLN A 390 0.20 -40.17 2.77
N TYR A 391 1.31 -40.21 2.03
CA TYR A 391 2.52 -39.45 2.31
C TYR A 391 2.71 -38.26 1.34
N SER A 392 1.64 -37.84 0.67
CA SER A 392 1.67 -36.74 -0.27
C SER A 392 1.70 -35.39 0.48
N ASP A 393 2.78 -35.13 1.18
CA ASP A 393 3.08 -33.84 1.81
C ASP A 393 4.55 -33.47 1.63
N MET A 394 4.84 -32.19 1.79
CA MET A 394 6.18 -31.65 1.56
C MET A 394 7.23 -32.21 2.52
N PRO A 395 6.95 -32.39 3.81
CA PRO A 395 7.87 -33.04 4.75
C PRO A 395 8.35 -34.41 4.33
N HIS A 396 7.45 -35.28 3.83
CA HIS A 396 7.85 -36.60 3.33
C HIS A 396 8.73 -36.50 2.09
N VAL A 397 8.43 -35.61 1.16
CA VAL A 397 9.27 -35.36 -0.03
C VAL A 397 10.65 -34.84 0.39
N LEU A 398 10.74 -33.91 1.33
CA LEU A 398 12.02 -33.39 1.81
C LEU A 398 12.85 -34.45 2.56
N SER A 399 12.20 -35.25 3.41
CA SER A 399 12.87 -36.35 4.12
C SER A 399 13.39 -37.38 3.11
N PHE A 400 12.61 -37.76 2.08
CA PHE A 400 13.00 -38.67 1.01
C PHE A 400 14.22 -38.18 0.22
N LEU A 401 14.28 -36.88 -0.08
CA LEU A 401 15.43 -36.28 -0.79
C LEU A 401 16.75 -36.34 0.01
N ASN A 402 16.71 -36.59 1.31
CA ASN A 402 17.91 -36.74 2.15
C ASN A 402 18.54 -38.17 2.06
N HIS A 403 17.83 -39.14 1.47
CA HIS A 403 18.34 -40.48 1.29
C HIS A 403 19.42 -40.62 0.18
N SER A 404 20.10 -41.77 0.10
CA SER A 404 21.09 -42.00 -0.94
C SER A 404 20.44 -41.96 -2.35
N TYR A 405 21.23 -41.68 -3.37
CA TYR A 405 20.71 -41.62 -4.74
C TYR A 405 20.22 -43.00 -5.19
N GLU A 406 20.91 -44.06 -4.77
CA GLU A 406 20.51 -45.43 -5.05
C GLU A 406 19.13 -45.72 -4.48
N GLU A 407 18.90 -45.41 -3.20
CA GLU A 407 17.59 -45.62 -2.56
C GLU A 407 16.49 -44.82 -3.23
N ILE A 408 16.75 -43.53 -3.56
CA ILE A 408 15.77 -42.67 -4.23
C ILE A 408 15.43 -43.24 -5.62
N PHE A 409 16.43 -43.60 -6.40
CA PHE A 409 16.22 -44.16 -7.73
C PHE A 409 15.52 -45.52 -7.71
N GLU A 410 15.92 -46.42 -6.82
CA GLU A 410 15.26 -47.70 -6.63
C GLU A 410 13.77 -47.57 -6.37
N VAL A 411 13.39 -46.53 -5.61
CA VAL A 411 12.00 -46.24 -5.33
C VAL A 411 11.30 -45.63 -6.55
N LEU A 412 11.86 -44.58 -7.17
CA LEU A 412 11.20 -43.84 -8.25
C LEU A 412 10.98 -44.67 -9.52
N ILE A 413 11.90 -45.61 -9.83
CA ILE A 413 11.74 -46.50 -11.00
C ILE A 413 10.58 -47.50 -10.84
N THR A 414 10.07 -47.70 -9.65
CA THR A 414 8.91 -48.58 -9.42
C THR A 414 7.60 -47.99 -9.94
N ASP A 415 7.53 -46.66 -10.11
CA ASP A 415 6.36 -45.99 -10.68
C ASP A 415 6.62 -45.63 -12.16
N PRO A 416 5.94 -46.27 -13.11
CA PRO A 416 6.12 -46.00 -14.54
C PRO A 416 5.62 -44.59 -14.93
N GLU A 417 4.72 -43.98 -14.17
CA GLU A 417 4.17 -42.63 -14.47
C GLU A 417 5.21 -41.52 -14.31
N VAL A 418 6.22 -41.70 -13.45
CA VAL A 418 7.30 -40.72 -13.28
C VAL A 418 8.47 -40.91 -14.28
N SER A 419 8.49 -42.03 -15.00
CA SER A 419 9.57 -42.38 -15.94
C SER A 419 9.92 -41.29 -16.96
N PRO A 420 8.99 -40.50 -17.53
CA PRO A 420 9.32 -39.44 -18.46
C PRO A 420 10.20 -38.31 -17.84
N LEU A 421 10.08 -38.05 -16.56
CA LEU A 421 10.90 -37.06 -15.85
C LEU A 421 12.28 -37.61 -15.46
N LEU A 422 12.44 -38.92 -15.38
CA LEU A 422 13.65 -39.60 -14.94
C LEU A 422 14.63 -39.92 -16.08
N GLY A 423 14.27 -39.70 -17.34
CA GLY A 423 15.06 -40.07 -18.50
C GLY A 423 16.56 -39.72 -18.42
N PRO A 424 16.90 -38.43 -18.22
CA PRO A 424 18.29 -37.98 -18.11
C PRO A 424 19.05 -38.63 -16.95
N PHE A 425 18.37 -38.80 -15.82
CA PHE A 425 18.96 -39.37 -14.60
C PHE A 425 19.12 -40.88 -14.70
N LYS A 426 18.18 -41.57 -15.36
CA LYS A 426 18.22 -43.00 -15.57
C LYS A 426 19.46 -43.43 -16.37
N THR A 427 19.77 -42.70 -17.43
CA THR A 427 20.95 -42.93 -18.25
C THR A 427 22.24 -42.77 -17.45
N ALA A 428 22.35 -41.74 -16.61
CA ALA A 428 23.49 -41.53 -15.74
C ALA A 428 23.62 -42.62 -14.68
N TYR A 429 22.50 -43.04 -14.10
CA TYR A 429 22.45 -44.13 -13.13
C TYR A 429 22.85 -45.49 -13.73
N GLU A 430 22.30 -45.86 -14.88
CA GLU A 430 22.60 -47.13 -15.60
C GLU A 430 24.06 -47.21 -16.07
N ASN A 431 24.68 -46.08 -16.40
CA ASN A 431 26.07 -45.96 -16.82
C ASN A 431 27.06 -45.84 -15.64
N GLY A 432 26.58 -45.81 -14.40
CA GLY A 432 27.41 -45.64 -13.20
C GLY A 432 28.05 -44.25 -13.09
N ALA A 433 27.53 -43.26 -13.80
CA ALA A 433 28.01 -41.88 -13.78
C ALA A 433 27.51 -41.11 -12.53
N MET A 434 27.89 -41.59 -11.35
CA MET A 434 27.40 -41.07 -10.07
C MET A 434 27.79 -39.62 -9.83
N GLU A 435 28.98 -39.18 -10.24
CA GLU A 435 29.39 -37.76 -10.12
C GLU A 435 28.49 -36.83 -10.92
N GLN A 436 28.05 -37.21 -12.11
CA GLN A 436 27.10 -36.41 -12.91
C GLN A 436 25.71 -36.37 -12.26
N LEU A 437 25.27 -37.49 -11.71
CA LEU A 437 24.00 -37.59 -10.99
C LEU A 437 24.02 -36.71 -9.74
N GLU A 438 25.11 -36.76 -8.98
CA GLU A 438 25.33 -35.93 -7.80
C GLU A 438 25.32 -34.44 -8.14
N GLY A 439 25.95 -34.02 -9.23
CA GLY A 439 25.93 -32.65 -9.70
C GLY A 439 24.51 -32.17 -10.04
N MET A 440 23.68 -33.00 -10.68
CA MET A 440 22.31 -32.68 -11.03
C MET A 440 21.37 -32.61 -9.80
N ILE A 441 21.53 -33.52 -8.84
CA ILE A 441 20.64 -33.63 -7.67
C ILE A 441 21.19 -32.89 -6.44
N GLY A 442 22.53 -32.80 -6.34
CA GLY A 442 23.19 -32.12 -5.21
C GLY A 442 22.75 -30.69 -5.04
N THR A 443 22.59 -29.93 -6.13
CA THR A 443 22.07 -28.57 -6.11
C THR A 443 20.65 -28.53 -5.51
N LEU A 444 19.79 -29.45 -5.90
CA LEU A 444 18.44 -29.59 -5.35
C LEU A 444 18.47 -29.84 -3.84
N ARG A 445 19.32 -30.76 -3.37
CA ARG A 445 19.47 -31.08 -1.95
C ARG A 445 19.89 -29.84 -1.13
N VAL A 446 20.91 -29.14 -1.61
CA VAL A 446 21.40 -27.92 -0.91
C VAL A 446 20.29 -26.87 -0.79
N GLN A 447 19.50 -26.68 -1.84
CA GLN A 447 18.41 -25.71 -1.83
C GLN A 447 17.27 -26.16 -0.93
N THR A 448 16.83 -27.41 -1.03
CA THR A 448 15.68 -27.93 -0.28
C THR A 448 15.98 -28.24 1.18
N SER A 449 17.25 -28.55 1.54
CA SER A 449 17.65 -28.75 2.95
C SER A 449 17.34 -27.57 3.87
N ARG A 450 17.37 -26.35 3.32
CA ARG A 450 17.01 -25.14 4.07
C ARG A 450 15.54 -25.11 4.49
N LEU A 451 14.66 -25.83 3.79
CA LEU A 451 13.23 -25.91 4.09
C LEU A 451 12.92 -26.96 5.14
N ALA A 452 13.85 -27.86 5.46
CA ALA A 452 13.65 -28.96 6.39
C ALA A 452 13.73 -28.50 7.85
N THR A 453 12.91 -27.53 8.25
CA THR A 453 12.78 -27.08 9.64
C THR A 453 11.67 -27.85 10.35
N LYS A 454 11.76 -27.99 11.66
CA LYS A 454 10.75 -28.70 12.48
C LYS A 454 9.38 -27.99 12.39
N GLU A 455 9.41 -26.68 12.29
CA GLU A 455 8.23 -25.81 12.14
C GLU A 455 7.56 -26.02 10.76
N ALA A 456 8.34 -26.06 9.67
CA ALA A 456 7.82 -26.33 8.34
C ALA A 456 7.22 -27.74 8.25
N TYR A 457 7.87 -28.73 8.86
CA TYR A 457 7.36 -30.09 8.95
C TYR A 457 6.03 -30.15 9.70
N TRP A 458 5.91 -29.40 10.80
CA TRP A 458 4.66 -29.30 11.55
C TRP A 458 3.54 -28.72 10.70
N VAL A 459 3.78 -27.55 10.10
CA VAL A 459 2.75 -26.81 9.33
C VAL A 459 2.29 -27.58 8.11
N PHE A 460 3.21 -28.21 7.36
CA PHE A 460 2.89 -28.89 6.11
C PHE A 460 2.41 -30.33 6.27
N SER A 461 2.58 -30.96 7.44
CA SER A 461 2.17 -32.34 7.68
C SER A 461 0.70 -32.52 8.09
N GLY A 462 -0.12 -31.51 7.94
CA GLY A 462 -1.55 -31.58 8.28
C GLY A 462 -2.45 -30.82 7.30
N ASP A 463 -3.76 -31.00 7.42
CA ASP A 463 -4.77 -30.40 6.56
C ASP A 463 -5.96 -29.91 7.40
N ASP A 464 -5.78 -28.77 8.08
CA ASP A 464 -6.78 -28.23 8.99
C ASP A 464 -7.86 -27.41 8.24
N PHE A 465 -7.59 -26.97 7.00
CA PHE A 465 -8.50 -26.20 6.15
C PHE A 465 -8.17 -26.30 4.68
N ASP A 466 -9.15 -26.02 3.80
CA ASP A 466 -8.95 -26.01 2.35
C ASP A 466 -8.46 -24.64 1.86
N LEU A 467 -7.50 -24.62 0.93
CA LEU A 467 -6.98 -23.41 0.30
C LEU A 467 -7.98 -22.73 -0.65
N LYS A 468 -9.15 -23.34 -0.94
CA LYS A 468 -10.24 -22.71 -1.68
C LYS A 468 -11.02 -21.75 -0.76
N VAL A 469 -10.38 -20.64 -0.35
CA VAL A 469 -10.98 -19.63 0.56
C VAL A 469 -12.26 -18.99 0.00
N SER A 470 -12.48 -19.09 -1.31
CA SER A 470 -13.63 -18.59 -2.04
C SER A 470 -14.84 -19.53 -2.03
N ASP A 471 -14.75 -20.70 -1.42
CA ASP A 471 -15.86 -21.67 -1.40
C ASP A 471 -17.06 -21.10 -0.62
N PRO A 472 -18.24 -20.98 -1.24
CA PRO A 472 -19.44 -20.51 -0.54
C PRO A 472 -19.86 -21.38 0.66
N LYS A 473 -19.47 -22.66 0.67
CA LYS A 473 -19.77 -23.59 1.76
C LYS A 473 -18.81 -23.43 2.95
N ASN A 474 -17.54 -23.10 2.67
CA ASN A 474 -16.50 -22.93 3.66
C ASN A 474 -15.63 -21.69 3.37
N PRO A 475 -16.21 -20.48 3.32
CA PRO A 475 -15.43 -19.29 3.09
C PRO A 475 -14.44 -19.08 4.23
N SER A 476 -13.29 -18.51 3.95
CA SER A 476 -12.32 -18.24 5.01
C SER A 476 -11.49 -16.98 4.77
N TYR A 477 -11.02 -16.41 5.88
CA TYR A 477 -9.93 -15.47 5.91
C TYR A 477 -8.64 -16.25 6.14
N LEU A 478 -7.63 -15.95 5.35
CA LEU A 478 -6.32 -16.55 5.46
C LEU A 478 -5.28 -15.46 5.62
N LEU A 479 -4.57 -15.48 6.73
CA LEU A 479 -3.37 -14.69 6.93
C LEU A 479 -2.15 -15.56 6.68
N ILE A 480 -1.22 -15.07 5.88
CA ILE A 480 0.06 -15.69 5.60
C ILE A 480 1.13 -14.80 6.21
N ALA A 481 1.76 -15.29 7.28
CA ALA A 481 2.78 -14.54 8.00
C ALA A 481 4.16 -14.73 7.37
N ASN A 482 4.97 -13.67 7.40
CA ASN A 482 6.39 -13.72 7.13
C ASN A 482 7.19 -13.19 8.31
N ASP A 483 8.49 -13.43 8.28
CA ASP A 483 9.47 -12.88 9.20
C ASP A 483 10.65 -12.33 8.39
N PRO A 484 11.00 -11.04 8.55
CA PRO A 484 12.10 -10.43 7.82
C PRO A 484 13.47 -11.08 8.05
N GLU A 485 13.68 -11.74 9.22
CA GLU A 485 14.96 -12.42 9.52
C GLU A 485 15.12 -13.73 8.75
N MET A 486 14.01 -14.37 8.38
CA MET A 486 13.98 -15.67 7.68
C MET A 486 13.31 -15.57 6.30
N GLU A 487 13.31 -14.40 5.69
CA GLU A 487 12.55 -14.09 4.47
C GLU A 487 12.73 -15.08 3.34
N SER A 488 13.96 -15.49 3.04
CA SER A 488 14.26 -16.37 1.90
C SER A 488 13.67 -17.77 2.04
N ILE A 489 13.62 -18.29 3.25
CA ILE A 489 13.09 -19.65 3.55
C ILE A 489 11.57 -19.60 3.61
N ILE A 490 11.04 -18.69 4.45
CA ILE A 490 9.59 -18.54 4.65
C ILE A 490 8.91 -18.06 3.37
N GLY A 491 9.56 -17.18 2.61
CA GLY A 491 9.07 -16.73 1.31
C GLY A 491 8.86 -17.88 0.32
N ALA A 492 9.76 -18.86 0.26
CA ALA A 492 9.61 -20.02 -0.60
C ALA A 492 8.47 -20.95 -0.15
N LEU A 493 8.33 -21.17 1.17
CA LEU A 493 7.22 -21.96 1.73
C LEU A 493 5.86 -21.26 1.48
N ASN A 494 5.79 -19.95 1.67
CA ASN A 494 4.60 -19.14 1.40
C ASN A 494 4.26 -19.10 -0.09
N ALA A 495 5.25 -19.05 -0.99
CA ALA A 495 5.04 -19.08 -2.43
C ALA A 495 4.35 -20.38 -2.88
N LEU A 496 4.72 -21.52 -2.30
CA LEU A 496 4.07 -22.81 -2.57
C LEU A 496 2.59 -22.81 -2.18
N ILE A 497 2.26 -22.22 -1.02
CA ILE A 497 0.88 -22.08 -0.55
C ILE A 497 0.10 -21.15 -1.47
N LEU A 498 0.64 -19.98 -1.80
CA LEU A 498 -0.01 -19.01 -2.65
C LEU A 498 -0.24 -19.52 -4.06
N ASN A 499 0.70 -20.21 -4.65
CA ASN A 499 0.51 -20.84 -5.98
C ASN A 499 -0.71 -21.76 -5.96
N ARG A 500 -0.80 -22.61 -4.95
CA ARG A 500 -1.93 -23.53 -4.83
C ARG A 500 -3.24 -22.82 -4.55
N LEU A 501 -3.23 -21.83 -3.66
CA LEU A 501 -4.39 -21.00 -3.36
C LEU A 501 -4.91 -20.30 -4.62
N VAL A 502 -4.03 -19.68 -5.41
CA VAL A 502 -4.39 -18.97 -6.65
C VAL A 502 -5.10 -19.90 -7.64
N THR A 503 -4.56 -21.08 -7.85
CA THR A 503 -5.20 -22.08 -8.72
C THR A 503 -6.60 -22.44 -8.21
N ARG A 504 -6.80 -22.52 -6.91
CA ARG A 504 -8.09 -22.88 -6.29
C ARG A 504 -9.12 -21.75 -6.34
N VAL A 505 -8.71 -20.48 -6.05
CA VAL A 505 -9.64 -19.35 -6.08
C VAL A 505 -10.01 -18.93 -7.50
N ASN A 506 -9.13 -19.19 -8.48
CA ASN A 506 -9.37 -18.91 -9.89
C ASN A 506 -10.21 -19.98 -10.60
N SER A 507 -10.78 -20.91 -9.85
CA SER A 507 -11.68 -21.95 -10.34
C SER A 507 -13.12 -21.72 -9.87
N GLY A 508 -14.14 -22.17 -10.64
CA GLY A 508 -15.54 -22.17 -10.19
C GLY A 508 -16.47 -21.17 -10.86
N GLN A 509 -16.01 -20.44 -11.86
CA GLN A 509 -16.80 -19.62 -12.83
C GLN A 509 -17.99 -18.86 -12.21
N GLY A 510 -17.69 -17.87 -11.36
CA GLY A 510 -18.69 -16.92 -10.85
C GLY A 510 -19.56 -17.39 -9.68
N LYS A 511 -19.46 -18.64 -9.25
CA LYS A 511 -20.18 -19.17 -8.07
C LYS A 511 -19.45 -18.89 -6.74
N ASN A 512 -18.24 -18.35 -6.81
CA ASN A 512 -17.39 -18.09 -5.66
C ASN A 512 -17.84 -16.86 -4.85
N VAL A 513 -17.54 -16.87 -3.56
CA VAL A 513 -17.51 -15.65 -2.73
C VAL A 513 -16.40 -14.74 -3.30
N PRO A 514 -16.62 -13.42 -3.37
CA PRO A 514 -15.54 -12.52 -3.80
C PRO A 514 -14.36 -12.62 -2.84
N VAL A 515 -13.14 -12.61 -3.40
CA VAL A 515 -11.88 -12.74 -2.65
C VAL A 515 -11.05 -11.49 -2.82
N SER A 516 -10.42 -11.04 -1.74
CA SER A 516 -9.40 -10.00 -1.77
C SER A 516 -8.05 -10.60 -1.37
N ILE A 517 -7.12 -10.65 -2.32
CA ILE A 517 -5.73 -11.07 -2.09
C ILE A 517 -4.90 -9.80 -1.94
N ILE A 518 -4.28 -9.61 -0.78
CA ILE A 518 -3.48 -8.44 -0.45
C ILE A 518 -2.07 -8.92 -0.11
N VAL A 519 -1.09 -8.44 -0.86
CA VAL A 519 0.35 -8.68 -0.62
C VAL A 519 1.00 -7.32 -0.36
N ASP A 520 1.39 -7.05 0.89
CA ASP A 520 1.93 -5.74 1.30
C ASP A 520 3.32 -5.47 0.68
N GLU A 521 4.15 -6.50 0.56
CA GLU A 521 5.52 -6.39 0.01
C GLU A 521 5.82 -7.57 -0.93
N LEU A 522 5.49 -7.40 -2.21
CA LEU A 522 5.63 -8.45 -3.22
C LEU A 522 7.08 -8.92 -3.42
N PRO A 523 8.12 -8.06 -3.39
CA PRO A 523 9.50 -8.51 -3.55
C PRO A 523 10.00 -9.47 -2.47
N THR A 524 9.31 -9.64 -1.36
CA THR A 524 9.68 -10.62 -0.30
C THR A 524 9.19 -12.03 -0.60
N LEU A 525 8.42 -12.18 -1.66
CA LEU A 525 7.73 -13.40 -2.04
C LEU A 525 7.82 -13.60 -3.56
N TYR A 526 8.13 -14.82 -4.02
CA TYR A 526 8.02 -15.14 -5.43
C TYR A 526 6.60 -15.62 -5.76
N PHE A 527 5.82 -14.77 -6.43
CA PHE A 527 4.45 -15.08 -6.79
C PHE A 527 4.38 -15.57 -8.24
N HIS A 528 4.55 -16.87 -8.42
CA HIS A 528 4.54 -17.52 -9.74
C HIS A 528 3.23 -17.26 -10.51
N LYS A 529 3.31 -16.94 -11.79
CA LYS A 529 2.16 -16.68 -12.70
C LYS A 529 1.16 -15.62 -12.21
N ILE A 530 1.64 -14.62 -11.50
CA ILE A 530 0.80 -13.53 -10.99
C ILE A 530 0.09 -12.76 -12.13
N ASP A 531 0.74 -12.59 -13.27
CA ASP A 531 0.20 -11.99 -14.48
C ASP A 531 -1.06 -12.73 -14.97
N ARG A 532 -1.02 -14.07 -14.98
CA ARG A 532 -2.18 -14.89 -15.34
C ARG A 532 -3.32 -14.75 -14.34
N LEU A 533 -3.01 -14.72 -13.05
CA LEU A 533 -4.04 -14.52 -12.04
C LEU A 533 -4.77 -13.21 -12.28
N ILE A 534 -4.05 -12.09 -12.42
CA ILE A 534 -4.68 -10.78 -12.60
C ILE A 534 -5.53 -10.76 -13.89
N GLY A 535 -5.01 -11.35 -14.97
CA GLY A 535 -5.72 -11.39 -16.26
C GLY A 535 -7.02 -12.23 -16.23
N THR A 536 -7.07 -13.30 -15.44
CA THR A 536 -8.19 -14.27 -15.44
C THR A 536 -9.10 -14.16 -14.20
N ALA A 537 -8.62 -13.55 -13.14
CA ALA A 537 -9.29 -13.53 -11.83
C ALA A 537 -10.61 -12.73 -11.82
N ARG A 538 -10.80 -11.80 -12.77
CA ARG A 538 -11.98 -10.94 -12.84
C ARG A 538 -13.29 -11.73 -12.90
N SER A 539 -13.36 -12.77 -13.72
CA SER A 539 -14.54 -13.63 -13.87
C SER A 539 -14.88 -14.40 -12.60
N ASN A 540 -13.88 -14.68 -11.77
CA ASN A 540 -14.01 -15.38 -10.49
C ASN A 540 -14.13 -14.45 -9.28
N LYS A 541 -14.22 -13.12 -9.51
CA LYS A 541 -14.33 -12.08 -8.47
C LYS A 541 -13.16 -12.09 -7.49
N VAL A 542 -11.93 -12.24 -8.01
CA VAL A 542 -10.70 -12.15 -7.21
C VAL A 542 -10.07 -10.78 -7.41
N ALA A 543 -10.04 -9.97 -6.36
CA ALA A 543 -9.33 -8.70 -6.31
C ALA A 543 -7.90 -8.94 -5.82
N VAL A 544 -6.92 -8.46 -6.56
CA VAL A 544 -5.50 -8.63 -6.25
C VAL A 544 -4.88 -7.25 -6.00
N THR A 545 -4.37 -7.04 -4.81
CA THR A 545 -3.70 -5.80 -4.39
C THR A 545 -2.26 -6.11 -4.00
N LEU A 546 -1.31 -5.52 -4.70
CA LEU A 546 0.10 -5.87 -4.61
C LEU A 546 0.93 -4.64 -4.28
N GLY A 547 1.63 -4.69 -3.16
CA GLY A 547 2.57 -3.67 -2.71
C GLY A 547 3.99 -3.96 -3.16
N PHE A 548 4.71 -2.93 -3.56
CA PHE A 548 6.15 -2.94 -3.75
C PHE A 548 6.73 -1.54 -3.58
N GLN A 549 8.04 -1.44 -3.49
CA GLN A 549 8.68 -0.14 -3.26
C GLN A 549 9.06 0.53 -4.58
N GLU A 550 9.82 -0.17 -5.42
CA GLU A 550 10.39 0.37 -6.66
C GLU A 550 10.43 -0.70 -7.77
N LEU A 551 10.31 -0.29 -9.04
CA LEU A 551 10.34 -1.23 -10.18
C LEU A 551 11.64 -2.04 -10.29
N PRO A 552 12.83 -1.51 -10.02
CA PRO A 552 14.06 -2.30 -10.06
C PRO A 552 14.04 -3.52 -9.15
N GLN A 553 13.31 -3.51 -8.05
CA GLN A 553 13.14 -4.68 -7.18
C GLN A 553 12.36 -5.79 -7.89
N LEU A 554 11.28 -5.44 -8.59
CA LEU A 554 10.52 -6.40 -9.39
C LEU A 554 11.33 -6.92 -10.58
N GLU A 555 12.15 -6.07 -11.20
CA GLU A 555 13.03 -6.48 -12.29
C GLU A 555 14.08 -7.50 -11.83
N ALA A 556 14.63 -7.31 -10.64
CA ALA A 556 15.58 -8.27 -10.05
C ALA A 556 14.95 -9.65 -9.84
N ASP A 557 13.68 -9.72 -9.40
CA ASP A 557 13.01 -10.99 -9.08
C ASP A 557 12.38 -11.67 -10.30
N TYR A 558 11.75 -10.91 -11.19
CA TYR A 558 10.96 -11.44 -12.31
C TYR A 558 11.64 -11.27 -13.67
N GLY A 559 12.77 -10.57 -13.72
CA GLY A 559 13.42 -10.15 -14.95
C GLY A 559 12.63 -9.05 -15.67
N LYS A 560 13.26 -8.35 -16.62
CA LYS A 560 12.67 -7.20 -17.33
C LYS A 560 11.36 -7.54 -18.04
N VAL A 561 11.30 -8.66 -18.73
CA VAL A 561 10.10 -9.12 -19.46
C VAL A 561 8.99 -9.50 -18.50
N GLY A 562 9.32 -10.19 -17.40
CA GLY A 562 8.36 -10.56 -16.36
C GLY A 562 7.77 -9.34 -15.69
N MET A 563 8.61 -8.40 -15.25
CA MET A 563 8.18 -7.13 -14.66
C MET A 563 7.23 -6.38 -15.61
N GLN A 564 7.58 -6.21 -16.90
CA GLN A 564 6.71 -5.52 -17.85
C GLN A 564 5.36 -6.20 -18.03
N LYS A 565 5.31 -7.54 -18.10
CA LYS A 565 4.04 -8.27 -18.15
C LYS A 565 3.18 -7.99 -16.93
N ILE A 566 3.78 -8.02 -15.75
CA ILE A 566 3.08 -7.83 -14.49
C ILE A 566 2.52 -6.41 -14.39
N ILE A 567 3.32 -5.37 -14.65
CA ILE A 567 2.89 -3.97 -14.49
C ILE A 567 1.81 -3.56 -15.50
N THR A 568 1.78 -4.15 -16.70
CA THR A 568 0.80 -3.82 -17.75
C THR A 568 -0.55 -4.50 -17.56
N THR A 569 -0.64 -5.56 -16.75
CA THR A 569 -1.90 -6.29 -16.50
C THR A 569 -2.82 -5.62 -15.47
N VAL A 570 -2.31 -4.70 -14.67
CA VAL A 570 -3.05 -4.06 -13.57
C VAL A 570 -3.74 -2.79 -14.04
N GLY A 571 -4.99 -2.63 -13.67
CA GLY A 571 -5.79 -1.47 -14.08
C GLY A 571 -5.76 -0.29 -13.13
N ASN A 572 -5.43 -0.51 -11.83
CA ASN A 572 -5.37 0.54 -10.82
C ASN A 572 -3.93 0.70 -10.32
N VAL A 573 -3.43 1.92 -10.31
CA VAL A 573 -2.10 2.24 -9.80
C VAL A 573 -2.23 3.34 -8.77
N VAL A 574 -1.77 3.07 -7.54
CA VAL A 574 -1.72 4.02 -6.43
C VAL A 574 -0.29 4.08 -5.93
N SER A 575 0.34 5.23 -6.03
CA SER A 575 1.73 5.42 -5.62
C SER A 575 1.86 6.47 -4.54
N GLY A 576 2.67 6.18 -3.51
CA GLY A 576 3.30 7.19 -2.66
C GLY A 576 4.56 7.75 -3.32
N SER A 577 5.47 8.32 -2.54
CA SER A 577 6.77 8.78 -3.06
C SER A 577 7.60 7.63 -3.62
N ALA A 578 8.27 7.87 -4.73
CA ALA A 578 9.22 6.97 -5.38
C ALA A 578 10.54 7.69 -5.64
N ARG A 579 11.65 6.96 -5.76
CA ARG A 579 12.98 7.54 -5.95
C ARG A 579 13.73 6.96 -7.14
N ALA A 580 13.50 5.69 -7.47
CA ALA A 580 14.16 5.07 -8.62
C ALA A 580 13.71 5.74 -9.93
N LYS A 581 14.65 6.01 -10.80
CA LYS A 581 14.42 6.69 -12.07
C LYS A 581 13.37 5.97 -12.91
N GLU A 582 13.48 4.66 -13.02
CA GLU A 582 12.57 3.79 -13.78
C GLU A 582 11.14 3.89 -13.26
N THR A 583 10.96 3.89 -11.93
CA THR A 583 9.65 4.03 -11.28
C THR A 583 9.05 5.42 -11.53
N LEU A 584 9.89 6.46 -11.43
CA LEU A 584 9.47 7.84 -11.66
C LEU A 584 9.10 8.09 -13.12
N GLU A 585 9.88 7.56 -14.06
CA GLU A 585 9.61 7.66 -15.51
C GLU A 585 8.33 6.90 -15.87
N TRP A 586 8.12 5.71 -15.33
CA TRP A 586 6.88 4.95 -15.51
C TRP A 586 5.65 5.71 -14.97
N LEU A 587 5.71 6.23 -13.74
CA LEU A 587 4.60 6.98 -13.16
C LEU A 587 4.33 8.27 -13.94
N SER A 588 5.35 9.09 -14.18
CA SER A 588 5.20 10.38 -14.86
C SER A 588 4.85 10.23 -16.35
N GLY A 589 5.48 9.26 -17.04
CA GLY A 589 5.32 9.06 -18.49
C GLY A 589 4.12 8.20 -18.85
N ASP A 590 4.04 6.97 -18.32
CA ASP A 590 3.04 5.99 -18.75
C ASP A 590 1.71 6.17 -18.01
N ILE A 591 1.74 6.40 -16.69
CA ILE A 591 0.53 6.54 -15.88
C ILE A 591 -0.09 7.93 -16.06
N PHE A 592 0.69 8.99 -15.87
CA PHE A 592 0.18 10.35 -16.00
C PHE A 592 0.17 10.86 -17.44
N GLY A 593 1.16 10.48 -18.23
CA GLY A 593 1.31 10.94 -19.62
C GLY A 593 1.64 12.43 -19.71
N LYS A 594 1.53 12.93 -20.95
CA LYS A 594 1.83 14.32 -21.28
C LYS A 594 0.55 15.08 -21.59
N VAL A 595 0.53 16.36 -21.29
CA VAL A 595 -0.54 17.32 -21.63
C VAL A 595 0.01 18.45 -22.45
N VAL A 596 -0.81 18.93 -23.37
CA VAL A 596 -0.47 20.12 -24.18
C VAL A 596 -0.67 21.35 -23.31
N GLN A 597 0.41 22.09 -23.10
CA GLN A 597 0.37 23.37 -22.40
C GLN A 597 0.59 24.51 -23.39
N MET A 598 -0.32 25.47 -23.34
CA MET A 598 -0.15 26.73 -24.07
C MET A 598 0.70 27.69 -23.25
N LYS A 599 1.96 27.84 -23.57
CA LYS A 599 2.84 28.87 -22.99
C LYS A 599 2.67 30.16 -23.79
N LYS A 600 2.12 31.19 -23.13
CA LYS A 600 2.02 32.54 -23.70
C LYS A 600 3.30 33.29 -23.37
N GLY A 601 4.18 33.44 -24.31
CA GLY A 601 5.30 34.39 -24.22
C GLY A 601 4.79 35.77 -24.61
N ILE A 602 4.90 36.74 -23.69
CA ILE A 602 4.60 38.16 -23.96
C ILE A 602 5.94 38.88 -24.07
N THR A 603 6.30 39.31 -25.25
CA THR A 603 7.44 40.19 -25.48
C THR A 603 6.91 41.60 -25.60
N ILE A 604 7.28 42.47 -24.65
CA ILE A 604 6.91 43.88 -24.65
C ILE A 604 8.15 44.64 -25.07
N ASP A 605 8.11 45.20 -26.29
CA ASP A 605 9.09 46.17 -26.77
C ASP A 605 8.47 47.58 -26.74
N ARG A 606 9.29 48.64 -26.81
CA ARG A 606 8.80 50.02 -26.66
C ARG A 606 7.64 50.40 -27.56
N ASP A 607 7.54 49.73 -28.73
CA ASP A 607 6.53 50.06 -29.75
C ASP A 607 5.61 48.91 -30.15
N LYS A 608 5.82 47.68 -29.68
CA LYS A 608 5.01 46.50 -30.04
C LYS A 608 4.94 45.48 -28.91
N THR A 609 3.73 45.05 -28.60
CA THR A 609 3.49 43.88 -27.75
C THR A 609 3.22 42.68 -28.65
N SER A 610 4.12 41.72 -28.69
CA SER A 610 3.88 40.45 -29.39
C SER A 610 3.53 39.35 -28.38
N ILE A 611 2.48 38.61 -28.67
CA ILE A 611 2.04 37.45 -27.89
C ILE A 611 2.41 36.22 -28.73
N ASN A 612 3.39 35.46 -28.28
CA ASN A 612 3.71 34.17 -28.88
C ASN A 612 3.01 33.06 -28.07
N LEU A 613 2.16 32.29 -28.76
CA LEU A 613 1.52 31.08 -28.25
C LEU A 613 2.38 29.89 -28.65
N ASN A 614 3.10 29.30 -27.72
CA ASN A 614 3.83 28.06 -27.93
C ASN A 614 3.11 26.93 -27.25
N GLU A 615 2.79 25.88 -28.01
CA GLU A 615 2.26 24.63 -27.49
C GLU A 615 3.44 23.72 -27.14
N ASN A 616 3.59 23.38 -25.86
CA ASN A 616 4.58 22.42 -25.39
C ASN A 616 3.88 21.22 -24.75
N LEU A 617 4.42 20.03 -25.02
CA LEU A 617 4.01 18.78 -24.36
C LEU A 617 4.80 18.64 -23.06
N ASP A 618 4.17 18.94 -21.93
CA ASP A 618 4.76 18.79 -20.61
C ASP A 618 4.10 17.61 -19.85
N SER A 619 4.83 16.98 -18.94
CA SER A 619 4.28 15.92 -18.11
C SER A 619 3.15 16.45 -17.23
N LEU A 620 2.02 15.72 -17.13
CA LEU A 620 0.90 16.11 -16.27
C LEU A 620 1.34 16.19 -14.80
N VAL A 621 2.14 15.21 -14.34
CA VAL A 621 2.81 15.22 -13.05
C VAL A 621 4.30 14.96 -13.28
N PRO A 622 5.17 15.94 -13.07
CA PRO A 622 6.62 15.77 -13.22
C PRO A 622 7.18 14.77 -12.21
N ALA A 623 8.21 14.02 -12.61
CA ALA A 623 8.91 13.05 -11.76
C ALA A 623 9.41 13.66 -10.44
N SER A 624 9.90 14.90 -10.46
CA SER A 624 10.34 15.62 -9.25
C SER A 624 9.23 15.80 -8.21
N LYS A 625 7.98 16.03 -8.64
CA LYS A 625 6.85 16.13 -7.71
C LYS A 625 6.50 14.82 -7.05
N ILE A 626 6.67 13.71 -7.77
CA ILE A 626 6.42 12.36 -7.22
C ILE A 626 7.50 12.01 -6.19
N SER A 627 8.78 12.34 -6.48
CA SER A 627 9.89 12.08 -5.56
C SER A 627 9.80 12.89 -4.26
N ASP A 628 9.24 14.09 -4.33
CA ASP A 628 9.15 15.03 -3.21
C ASP A 628 7.87 14.87 -2.37
N MET A 629 7.04 13.88 -2.67
CA MET A 629 5.81 13.63 -1.90
C MET A 629 6.14 13.23 -0.45
N ALA A 630 5.49 13.91 0.48
CA ALA A 630 5.51 13.56 1.89
C ALA A 630 4.59 12.36 2.18
N SER A 631 4.76 11.73 3.35
CA SER A 631 3.89 10.65 3.80
C SER A 631 2.41 11.05 3.77
N GLY A 632 1.57 10.14 3.29
CA GLY A 632 0.12 10.37 3.12
C GLY A 632 -0.27 11.12 1.84
N TRP A 633 0.68 11.50 1.00
CA TRP A 633 0.40 11.91 -0.38
C TRP A 633 0.36 10.68 -1.28
N LEU A 634 -0.62 10.68 -2.16
CA LEU A 634 -0.83 9.62 -3.14
C LEU A 634 -0.98 10.20 -4.54
N CYS A 635 -0.46 9.47 -5.52
CA CYS A 635 -0.63 9.77 -6.93
C CYS A 635 -0.93 8.50 -7.72
N GLY A 636 -1.56 8.62 -8.87
CA GLY A 636 -1.84 7.45 -9.69
C GLY A 636 -3.05 7.58 -10.59
N GLN A 637 -3.55 6.41 -10.98
CA GLN A 637 -4.70 6.29 -11.87
C GLN A 637 -5.56 5.09 -11.47
N THR A 638 -6.89 5.28 -11.46
CA THR A 638 -7.86 4.18 -11.33
C THR A 638 -8.33 3.72 -12.71
N ALA A 639 -8.74 2.46 -12.80
CA ALA A 639 -9.28 1.90 -14.04
C ALA A 639 -10.57 2.62 -14.45
N ARG A 640 -10.73 2.90 -15.74
CA ARG A 640 -12.00 3.35 -16.29
C ARG A 640 -12.97 2.18 -16.36
N ASP A 641 -14.01 2.23 -15.55
CA ASP A 641 -15.10 1.28 -15.58
C ASP A 641 -16.44 2.01 -15.60
N PHE A 642 -17.43 1.38 -16.21
CA PHE A 642 -18.78 1.92 -16.29
C PHE A 642 -19.38 2.03 -14.90
N THR A 643 -19.67 3.25 -14.45
CA THR A 643 -20.44 3.49 -13.25
C THR A 643 -21.91 3.48 -13.62
N VAL A 644 -22.66 2.49 -13.13
CA VAL A 644 -24.11 2.58 -13.13
C VAL A 644 -24.46 3.56 -12.00
N THR A 645 -24.54 4.85 -12.34
CA THR A 645 -25.14 5.84 -11.44
C THR A 645 -26.60 5.48 -11.26
N LYS A 646 -27.07 5.38 -10.01
CA LYS A 646 -28.48 5.18 -9.64
C LYS A 646 -29.35 6.41 -9.94
N THR A 647 -29.15 7.09 -11.05
CA THR A 647 -30.08 8.11 -11.53
C THR A 647 -31.11 7.43 -12.40
N GLY A 648 -32.23 7.21 -11.85
CA GLY A 648 -33.45 6.54 -12.19
C GLY A 648 -34.02 6.65 -13.60
N ARG A 649 -33.25 6.43 -14.66
CA ARG A 649 -33.79 6.15 -16.00
C ARG A 649 -32.91 5.14 -16.74
N LYS A 650 -33.45 3.93 -16.93
CA LYS A 650 -32.91 2.95 -17.86
C LYS A 650 -32.90 3.59 -19.27
N GLY A 651 -31.72 3.64 -19.91
CA GLY A 651 -31.59 3.86 -21.34
C GLY A 651 -31.24 5.29 -21.79
N SER A 652 -30.71 6.16 -20.94
CA SER A 652 -30.37 7.52 -21.38
C SER A 652 -28.87 7.70 -21.72
N MET A 653 -28.59 8.55 -22.71
CA MET A 653 -27.27 9.01 -23.15
C MET A 653 -26.45 9.70 -22.06
N ASP A 654 -26.98 9.90 -20.86
CA ASP A 654 -26.31 10.58 -19.75
C ASP A 654 -25.13 9.80 -19.18
N ILE A 655 -25.10 8.47 -19.37
CA ILE A 655 -23.98 7.62 -18.94
C ILE A 655 -22.72 7.94 -19.75
N GLN A 656 -22.83 8.13 -21.05
CA GLN A 656 -21.69 8.50 -21.91
C GLN A 656 -21.15 9.89 -21.60
N LYS A 657 -22.00 10.87 -21.35
CA LYS A 657 -21.58 12.23 -20.96
C LYS A 657 -20.87 12.27 -19.60
N ALA A 658 -21.31 11.47 -18.64
CA ALA A 658 -20.65 11.39 -17.33
C ALA A 658 -19.25 10.75 -17.41
N GLU A 659 -19.00 9.89 -18.40
CA GLU A 659 -17.69 9.25 -18.59
C GLU A 659 -16.68 10.12 -19.36
N GLU A 660 -17.13 10.93 -20.30
CA GLU A 660 -16.25 11.81 -21.10
C GLU A 660 -15.50 12.84 -20.25
N PHE A 661 -16.06 13.26 -19.12
CA PHE A 661 -15.50 14.31 -18.28
C PHE A 661 -14.89 13.81 -16.97
N LYS A 662 -14.94 12.51 -16.65
CA LYS A 662 -14.34 12.00 -15.39
C LYS A 662 -12.88 11.65 -15.58
N THR A 663 -12.02 12.42 -14.93
CA THR A 663 -10.63 12.02 -14.77
C THR A 663 -10.51 10.83 -13.83
N THR A 664 -9.66 9.88 -14.19
CA THR A 664 -9.29 8.73 -13.35
C THR A 664 -7.95 8.92 -12.65
N LYS A 665 -7.25 10.02 -12.97
CA LYS A 665 -5.94 10.36 -12.43
C LYS A 665 -6.10 11.20 -11.17
N PHE A 666 -5.20 11.00 -10.20
CA PHE A 666 -5.19 11.74 -8.94
C PHE A 666 -3.76 12.04 -8.48
N PHE A 667 -3.60 13.20 -7.85
CA PHE A 667 -2.41 13.64 -7.13
C PHE A 667 -2.88 14.42 -5.91
N CYS A 668 -2.87 13.79 -4.74
CA CYS A 668 -3.64 14.27 -3.60
C CYS A 668 -3.03 13.84 -2.26
N LYS A 669 -3.49 14.44 -1.19
CA LYS A 669 -3.24 14.00 0.18
C LYS A 669 -4.46 13.23 0.68
N THR A 670 -4.25 12.11 1.37
CA THR A 670 -5.33 11.38 2.04
C THR A 670 -5.96 12.23 3.15
N ASN A 671 -7.27 12.07 3.35
CA ASN A 671 -8.06 12.88 4.30
C ASN A 671 -8.94 11.99 5.17
N PHE A 672 -8.32 11.06 5.89
CA PHE A 672 -9.03 10.19 6.84
C PHE A 672 -9.45 10.94 8.11
N ASP A 673 -10.51 10.46 8.75
CA ASP A 673 -10.85 10.83 10.12
C ASP A 673 -9.88 10.16 11.10
N MET A 674 -8.88 10.91 11.54
CA MET A 674 -7.84 10.41 12.43
C MET A 674 -8.34 10.08 13.84
N GLU A 675 -9.46 10.68 14.27
CA GLU A 675 -10.05 10.36 15.57
C GLU A 675 -10.74 9.00 15.55
N GLU A 676 -11.45 8.70 14.46
CA GLU A 676 -12.07 7.41 14.25
C GLU A 676 -11.02 6.30 14.17
N ILE A 677 -9.94 6.52 13.42
CA ILE A 677 -8.83 5.56 13.28
C ILE A 677 -8.15 5.30 14.63
N LYS A 678 -7.85 6.33 15.41
CA LYS A 678 -7.26 6.14 16.75
C LYS A 678 -8.16 5.35 17.70
N LYS A 679 -9.47 5.57 17.64
CA LYS A 679 -10.46 4.77 18.41
C LYS A 679 -10.46 3.31 17.96
N GLU A 680 -10.35 3.08 16.65
CA GLU A 680 -10.25 1.74 16.09
C GLU A 680 -8.95 1.06 16.55
N GLU A 681 -7.80 1.73 16.44
CA GLU A 681 -6.50 1.21 16.88
C GLU A 681 -6.48 0.86 18.37
N ALA A 682 -7.04 1.70 19.21
CA ALA A 682 -7.18 1.42 20.64
C ALA A 682 -8.07 0.21 20.96
N SER A 683 -8.88 -0.23 20.00
CA SER A 683 -9.76 -1.39 20.15
C SER A 683 -9.10 -2.70 19.73
N TYR A 684 -7.94 -2.69 19.10
CA TYR A 684 -7.28 -3.91 18.61
C TYR A 684 -6.90 -4.88 19.72
N ASP A 685 -6.46 -4.37 20.87
CA ASP A 685 -6.07 -5.17 22.03
C ASP A 685 -7.23 -6.01 22.63
N ASN A 686 -8.47 -5.60 22.34
CA ASN A 686 -9.66 -6.36 22.74
C ASN A 686 -9.87 -7.65 21.92
N TYR A 687 -9.10 -7.83 20.85
CA TYR A 687 -9.19 -8.97 19.95
C TYR A 687 -7.83 -9.60 19.70
N PRO A 688 -7.25 -10.29 20.72
CA PRO A 688 -5.96 -10.96 20.56
C PRO A 688 -6.04 -12.05 19.47
N LEU A 689 -4.95 -12.23 18.73
CA LEU A 689 -4.86 -13.24 17.69
C LEU A 689 -5.08 -14.65 18.26
N PRO A 690 -5.80 -15.52 17.56
CA PRO A 690 -6.09 -16.86 18.02
C PRO A 690 -4.85 -17.74 17.98
N LYS A 691 -4.55 -18.43 19.08
CA LYS A 691 -3.61 -19.55 19.10
C LYS A 691 -4.38 -20.83 18.81
N PHE A 692 -4.00 -21.51 17.74
CA PHE A 692 -4.69 -22.74 17.32
C PHE A 692 -4.16 -23.97 18.05
N TYR A 693 -2.91 -23.92 18.52
CA TYR A 693 -2.27 -24.98 19.27
C TYR A 693 -1.74 -24.46 20.58
N ASN A 694 -2.00 -25.21 21.64
CA ASN A 694 -1.44 -24.96 22.96
C ASN A 694 -0.40 -26.04 23.24
N PHE A 695 0.87 -25.72 23.12
CA PHE A 695 1.98 -26.63 23.41
C PHE A 695 2.35 -26.65 24.91
N GLY A 696 1.75 -25.79 25.72
CA GLY A 696 2.13 -25.62 27.13
C GLY A 696 3.44 -24.83 27.29
N THR A 697 4.53 -25.52 27.63
CA THR A 697 5.85 -24.91 27.78
C THR A 697 6.65 -24.90 26.49
N SER A 698 7.71 -24.09 26.41
CA SER A 698 8.65 -24.05 25.28
C SER A 698 9.28 -25.44 25.02
N ASP A 699 9.66 -26.12 26.09
CA ASP A 699 10.25 -27.49 26.01
C ASP A 699 9.24 -28.52 25.49
N ALA A 700 7.98 -28.40 25.85
CA ALA A 700 6.93 -29.27 25.32
C ALA A 700 6.66 -29.02 23.83
N LYS A 701 6.70 -27.76 23.41
CA LYS A 701 6.63 -27.35 22.00
C LYS A 701 7.77 -28.01 21.22
N GLU A 702 8.99 -27.81 21.66
CA GLU A 702 10.20 -28.36 21.03
C GLU A 702 10.15 -29.88 20.90
N ARG A 703 9.79 -30.58 22.00
CA ARG A 703 9.63 -32.05 21.97
C ARG A 703 8.55 -32.50 20.99
N THR A 704 7.44 -31.78 20.90
CA THR A 704 6.34 -32.11 19.98
C THR A 704 6.75 -31.96 18.53
N LEU A 705 7.42 -30.86 18.19
CA LEU A 705 7.94 -30.60 16.86
C LEU A 705 9.00 -31.64 16.45
N TYR A 706 9.92 -31.95 17.36
CA TYR A 706 10.96 -32.98 17.13
C TYR A 706 10.38 -34.37 16.97
N LYS A 707 9.36 -34.71 17.77
CA LYS A 707 8.65 -35.99 17.62
C LYS A 707 7.96 -36.11 16.26
N ASN A 708 7.34 -35.04 15.77
CA ASN A 708 6.72 -35.00 14.45
C ASN A 708 7.76 -35.17 13.34
N PHE A 709 8.89 -34.47 13.46
CA PHE A 709 9.99 -34.54 12.52
C PHE A 709 10.53 -36.00 12.39
N ASN A 710 10.90 -36.60 13.53
CA ASN A 710 11.41 -37.97 13.56
C ASN A 710 10.38 -39.02 13.10
N ARG A 711 9.10 -38.78 13.32
CA ARG A 711 8.03 -39.68 12.86
C ARG A 711 8.01 -39.72 11.33
N ILE A 712 8.08 -38.57 10.65
CA ILE A 712 8.08 -38.48 9.18
C ILE A 712 9.31 -39.19 8.62
N ASP A 713 10.46 -38.97 9.20
CA ASP A 713 11.70 -39.62 8.80
C ASP A 713 11.62 -41.13 8.92
N LYS A 714 11.04 -41.64 10.02
CA LYS A 714 10.78 -43.05 10.22
C LYS A 714 9.79 -43.60 9.18
N GLU A 715 8.70 -42.90 8.89
CA GLU A 715 7.69 -43.29 7.91
C GLU A 715 8.28 -43.43 6.50
N VAL A 716 9.19 -42.53 6.12
CA VAL A 716 9.91 -42.58 4.84
C VAL A 716 10.85 -43.79 4.77
N ASN A 717 11.62 -44.03 5.83
CA ASN A 717 12.51 -45.19 5.92
C ASN A 717 11.73 -46.51 5.80
N GLU A 718 10.60 -46.60 6.49
CA GLU A 718 9.73 -47.80 6.42
C GLU A 718 9.12 -47.96 5.02
N MET A 719 8.76 -46.87 4.35
CA MET A 719 8.28 -46.87 2.97
C MET A 719 9.34 -47.40 2.00
N ILE A 720 10.55 -46.87 2.06
CA ILE A 720 11.68 -47.30 1.21
C ILE A 720 11.95 -48.82 1.39
N THR A 721 12.06 -49.24 2.67
CA THR A 721 12.30 -50.65 2.99
C THR A 721 11.20 -51.57 2.45
N ARG A 722 9.96 -51.10 2.47
CA ARG A 722 8.80 -51.84 1.95
C ARG A 722 8.86 -52.00 0.43
N ILE A 723 9.13 -50.88 -0.28
CA ILE A 723 9.23 -50.89 -1.75
C ILE A 723 10.35 -51.79 -2.20
N GLN A 724 11.50 -51.74 -1.54
CA GLN A 724 12.62 -52.65 -1.84
C GLN A 724 12.26 -54.12 -1.67
N LYS A 725 11.40 -54.45 -0.72
CA LYS A 725 10.90 -55.83 -0.53
C LYS A 725 9.83 -56.24 -1.56
N GLU A 726 8.94 -55.34 -1.93
CA GLU A 726 7.84 -55.59 -2.87
C GLU A 726 8.32 -55.70 -4.32
N PHE A 727 9.37 -54.97 -4.71
CA PHE A 727 9.86 -54.88 -6.09
C PHE A 727 11.32 -55.37 -6.30
N PRO A 728 11.76 -56.47 -5.71
CA PRO A 728 13.18 -56.87 -5.75
C PRO A 728 13.71 -57.19 -7.17
N LYS A 729 12.82 -57.53 -8.11
CA LYS A 729 13.20 -57.86 -9.52
C LYS A 729 13.45 -56.60 -10.36
N GLN A 730 12.76 -55.53 -10.12
CA GLN A 730 12.94 -54.25 -10.84
C GLN A 730 14.24 -53.58 -10.40
N ILE A 731 14.52 -53.63 -9.12
CA ILE A 731 15.72 -53.08 -8.50
C ILE A 731 16.96 -53.80 -9.00
N LYS A 732 16.98 -55.15 -9.00
CA LYS A 732 18.10 -55.97 -9.53
C LYS A 732 18.33 -55.80 -11.03
N LYS A 733 17.32 -55.42 -11.82
CA LYS A 733 17.48 -55.19 -13.26
C LYS A 733 18.12 -53.80 -13.53
N ALA A 734 17.87 -52.83 -12.68
CA ALA A 734 18.50 -51.51 -12.75
C ALA A 734 19.97 -51.53 -12.29
N SER A 735 20.33 -52.38 -11.29
CA SER A 735 21.69 -52.47 -10.76
C SER A 735 22.62 -53.40 -11.59
N LYS A 736 22.11 -54.17 -12.58
CA LYS A 736 22.89 -55.08 -13.44
C LYS A 736 23.11 -54.58 -14.86
N LYS A 737 22.60 -53.43 -15.25
CA LYS A 737 22.91 -52.75 -16.50
C LYS A 737 23.83 -51.55 -16.23
#